data_7387628e108c852d65c1d51f9e2eb871
#
_entry.id   7387628e108c852d65c1d51f9e2eb871
#
_cell.length_a   1.000
_cell.length_b   1.000
_cell.length_c   1.000
_cell.angle_alpha   90.00
_cell.angle_beta   90.00
_cell.angle_gamma   90.00
#
_symmetry.space_group_name_H-M   'P 1'
#
loop_
_entity.id
_entity.type
_entity.pdbx_description
1 polymer ?
#
loop_
_entity_poly.entity_id
_entity_poly.type
_entity_poly.pdbx_seq_one_letter_code
_entity_poly.pdbx_strand_id
1 'polypeptide(L)'
;MKITNLQVNRLFEPLGISTLNPVFSFKVEGKGYGEIKSARIDVATDETFKNIFFSETWSDISPNAFRLPYDFSGGIKYFWRVTVVNDKDENASGQSFFECGRKNSEWDIPFITTATENTESTAFYCKFTAKSAVNARLYITALGLYEAYINGKKVGDEYFTPYCDDYRYILQYQTYDISEYLCDGENEIAVLCGNGWHGGRYPTNGVNGIGAFGKGFILSAEIVSDGNTVLTTDEKWKEIQSPVIFSEIYDGEIYDARKEIFDENGRVYPEIVMNGTMARFAEKPKAKIISRISPRVTAKERYKATLIKTPNGETVLDFGKEITGWVEISDFLTRGEKLTLTYGEILQNGNFYRDNLRTAKSTYCYTSDGDNRLIRPHFTFFGFRYVKVEGAKIDKKTLDNFVGVSVRSDIAQTGRIETSNEKLNKFIENAFNSQKDNFLDIPMDCPQRDERFGWTGDAQVFSETALFNADCAAFYSKYLENMRQEQLRYGGSCPFVVPDCFYAREELYDGAKPVENNDFMLGRTSAGWGDASVIIPRNLYKFTGDKEELKKNYPNMKLWTEFLLLSDENRGGKRIRDYGFQFGDWLALDNPDPSDKRGLTDTGFIATAYYYNAAALTAKAAKIVGEEREGEKYERLAAEILAAINKKYISRNGIIANDTQTAYALAIEFGLADIKSAGKRLNEKIAESGYKLSTGFIGTAFLLGALTKAGYAKTAYTLLLREELPSWLYAVNMGATTVWERWDSILPNGSIRAGEMNSLNHYAYGAVVSWGYKSIIGINQEETASGFKRAVLSPVFDERLKKVYGEYDSVYGKYAVGYEIGEAEASVKIAVPYLCEAKFYAPQGYKIKSADDAPAEQNIKSMIFKGGEHHIILAREKD
;
A
#
# COMPACT_ATOMS: atom_id res chain seq x y z
N MET A 1 32.53 -7.46 -3.94
CA MET A 1 31.52 -6.40 -4.02
C MET A 1 30.60 -6.66 -5.21
N LYS A 2 29.29 -6.33 -5.11
CA LYS A 2 28.27 -6.49 -6.16
C LYS A 2 27.32 -5.29 -6.12
N ILE A 3 26.85 -4.85 -7.28
CA ILE A 3 25.81 -3.81 -7.40
C ILE A 3 24.49 -4.49 -7.71
N THR A 4 23.45 -4.16 -6.94
CA THR A 4 22.11 -4.75 -7.05
C THR A 4 21.03 -3.69 -6.92
N ASN A 5 19.78 -4.07 -7.09
CA ASN A 5 18.61 -3.22 -6.84
C ASN A 5 18.67 -1.85 -7.52
N LEU A 6 19.08 -1.84 -8.82
CA LEU A 6 19.09 -0.61 -9.61
C LEU A 6 17.65 -0.19 -9.92
N GLN A 7 17.27 0.98 -9.42
CA GLN A 7 15.91 1.50 -9.57
C GLN A 7 15.94 2.93 -10.11
N VAL A 8 14.84 3.30 -10.77
CA VAL A 8 14.56 4.68 -11.21
C VAL A 8 13.18 5.06 -10.68
N ASN A 9 13.10 6.14 -9.90
CA ASN A 9 11.89 6.53 -9.15
C ASN A 9 11.32 5.39 -8.28
N ARG A 10 12.20 4.57 -7.66
CA ARG A 10 11.84 3.39 -6.86
C ARG A 10 11.13 2.28 -7.66
N LEU A 11 11.24 2.28 -8.97
CA LEU A 11 10.68 1.26 -9.87
C LEU A 11 11.83 0.53 -10.58
N PHE A 12 11.63 -0.76 -10.84
CA PHE A 12 12.55 -1.56 -11.64
C PHE A 12 12.22 -1.41 -13.12
N GLU A 13 13.22 -1.06 -13.92
CA GLU A 13 13.15 -0.97 -15.39
C GLU A 13 11.88 -0.28 -15.92
N PRO A 14 11.51 0.88 -15.39
CA PRO A 14 10.23 1.49 -15.71
C PRO A 14 10.19 2.00 -17.15
N LEU A 15 9.05 1.74 -17.81
CA LEU A 15 8.71 2.37 -19.08
C LEU A 15 7.72 3.51 -18.83
N GLY A 16 7.99 4.66 -19.45
CA GLY A 16 7.11 5.80 -19.45
C GLY A 16 6.95 6.46 -18.07
N ILE A 17 8.04 6.81 -17.39
CA ILE A 17 7.96 7.52 -16.11
C ILE A 17 7.62 9.01 -16.28
N SER A 18 6.99 9.59 -15.23
CA SER A 18 6.38 10.95 -15.29
C SER A 18 7.34 12.12 -15.21
N THR A 19 8.64 11.89 -15.08
CA THR A 19 9.63 12.96 -14.94
C THR A 19 10.79 12.81 -15.92
N LEU A 20 11.28 13.95 -16.41
CA LEU A 20 12.48 14.00 -17.26
C LEU A 20 13.79 14.05 -16.45
N ASN A 21 13.70 14.24 -15.12
CA ASN A 21 14.85 14.21 -14.21
C ASN A 21 14.55 13.23 -13.05
N PRO A 22 14.63 11.91 -13.30
CA PRO A 22 14.27 10.91 -12.31
C PRO A 22 15.30 10.77 -11.18
N VAL A 23 14.87 10.15 -10.08
CA VAL A 23 15.74 9.72 -8.99
C VAL A 23 16.26 8.32 -9.26
N PHE A 24 17.57 8.16 -9.21
CA PHE A 24 18.25 6.87 -9.33
C PHE A 24 18.62 6.33 -7.97
N SER A 25 18.63 5.01 -7.84
CA SER A 25 19.15 4.33 -6.64
C SER A 25 19.73 2.95 -6.99
N PHE A 26 20.65 2.49 -6.15
CA PHE A 26 21.25 1.16 -6.23
C PHE A 26 21.72 0.68 -4.85
N LYS A 27 21.96 -0.62 -4.70
CA LYS A 27 22.57 -1.18 -3.48
C LYS A 27 23.98 -1.69 -3.78
N VAL A 28 24.84 -1.58 -2.78
CA VAL A 28 26.18 -2.16 -2.80
C VAL A 28 26.25 -3.29 -1.79
N GLU A 29 26.41 -4.50 -2.26
CA GLU A 29 26.55 -5.70 -1.44
C GLU A 29 27.99 -6.18 -1.43
N GLY A 30 28.47 -6.67 -0.30
CA GLY A 30 29.83 -7.17 -0.15
C GLY A 30 30.03 -7.94 1.15
N LYS A 31 31.18 -8.59 1.27
CA LYS A 31 31.60 -9.22 2.53
C LYS A 31 32.31 -8.17 3.41
N GLY A 32 31.90 -8.11 4.67
CA GLY A 32 32.46 -7.15 5.63
C GLY A 32 31.99 -5.73 5.40
N TYR A 33 32.85 -4.75 5.72
CA TYR A 33 32.59 -3.32 5.61
C TYR A 33 33.44 -2.68 4.51
N GLY A 34 32.89 -1.70 3.83
CA GLY A 34 33.59 -0.83 2.89
C GLY A 34 32.87 0.51 2.71
N GLU A 35 33.58 1.48 2.15
CA GLU A 35 33.06 2.80 1.81
C GLU A 35 33.17 3.02 0.31
N ILE A 36 32.27 3.80 -0.26
CA ILE A 36 32.36 4.21 -1.67
C ILE A 36 33.42 5.28 -1.79
N LYS A 37 34.54 4.96 -2.48
CA LYS A 37 35.59 5.92 -2.84
C LYS A 37 35.18 6.78 -4.04
N SER A 38 34.53 6.13 -5.02
CA SER A 38 33.95 6.82 -6.18
C SER A 38 32.89 5.95 -6.86
N ALA A 39 31.96 6.61 -7.53
CA ALA A 39 30.98 5.96 -8.39
C ALA A 39 30.93 6.68 -9.74
N ARG A 40 31.13 5.93 -10.80
CA ARG A 40 30.96 6.41 -12.17
C ARG A 40 29.60 6.00 -12.69
N ILE A 41 28.86 6.95 -13.23
CA ILE A 41 27.56 6.72 -13.88
C ILE A 41 27.74 6.98 -15.37
N ASP A 42 27.44 5.97 -16.18
CA ASP A 42 27.37 6.06 -17.63
C ASP A 42 25.90 5.93 -18.06
N VAL A 43 25.46 6.76 -19.03
CA VAL A 43 24.15 6.61 -19.66
C VAL A 43 24.33 6.57 -21.18
N ALA A 44 23.63 5.60 -21.81
CA ALA A 44 23.69 5.31 -23.23
C ALA A 44 22.30 5.13 -23.82
N THR A 45 22.18 5.23 -25.14
CA THR A 45 20.96 4.88 -25.87
C THR A 45 20.97 3.43 -26.40
N ASP A 46 22.02 2.67 -26.07
CA ASP A 46 22.13 1.26 -26.43
C ASP A 46 22.64 0.42 -25.24
N GLU A 47 22.20 -0.82 -25.14
CA GLU A 47 22.51 -1.75 -24.05
C GLU A 47 24.01 -2.10 -23.94
N THR A 48 24.76 -1.98 -25.03
CA THR A 48 26.18 -2.29 -25.08
C THR A 48 27.07 -1.13 -24.69
N PHE A 49 26.48 0.04 -24.37
CA PHE A 49 27.18 1.28 -24.01
C PHE A 49 28.21 1.74 -25.06
N LYS A 50 27.93 1.54 -26.36
CA LYS A 50 28.74 2.09 -27.44
C LYS A 50 28.46 3.59 -27.65
N ASN A 51 27.21 4.01 -27.45
CA ASN A 51 26.75 5.37 -27.63
C ASN A 51 26.49 6.04 -26.25
N ILE A 52 27.55 6.16 -25.45
CA ILE A 52 27.49 6.88 -24.17
C ILE A 52 27.43 8.38 -24.46
N PHE A 53 26.37 9.04 -23.96
CA PHE A 53 26.23 10.51 -24.09
C PHE A 53 26.38 11.22 -22.76
N PHE A 54 26.31 10.51 -21.64
CA PHE A 54 26.56 11.04 -20.30
C PHE A 54 27.51 10.09 -19.57
N SER A 55 28.58 10.64 -18.97
CA SER A 55 29.51 9.89 -18.13
C SER A 55 30.11 10.83 -17.10
N GLU A 56 29.90 10.55 -15.83
CA GLU A 56 30.44 11.34 -14.73
C GLU A 56 30.88 10.45 -13.58
N THR A 57 31.89 10.89 -12.84
CA THR A 57 32.39 10.17 -11.66
C THR A 57 32.29 11.08 -10.44
N TRP A 58 31.63 10.59 -9.39
CA TRP A 58 31.44 11.27 -8.11
C TRP A 58 32.20 10.57 -6.98
N SER A 59 32.79 11.36 -6.11
CA SER A 59 33.43 10.88 -4.87
C SER A 59 32.48 10.88 -3.66
N ASP A 60 31.37 11.60 -3.76
CA ASP A 60 30.33 11.70 -2.71
C ASP A 60 28.96 11.48 -3.33
N ILE A 61 28.57 10.21 -3.43
CA ILE A 61 27.26 9.80 -3.93
C ILE A 61 26.47 9.06 -2.85
N SER A 62 25.21 9.43 -2.70
CA SER A 62 24.26 8.67 -1.89
C SER A 62 23.59 7.59 -2.74
N PRO A 63 23.87 6.29 -2.54
CA PRO A 63 23.37 5.24 -3.42
C PRO A 63 21.84 5.04 -3.30
N ASN A 64 21.24 5.50 -2.21
CA ASN A 64 19.80 5.37 -1.97
C ASN A 64 18.95 6.39 -2.73
N ALA A 65 19.51 7.56 -3.11
CA ALA A 65 18.79 8.56 -3.91
C ALA A 65 19.78 9.57 -4.49
N PHE A 66 19.84 9.69 -5.81
CA PHE A 66 20.60 10.73 -6.51
C PHE A 66 19.93 11.11 -7.83
N ARG A 67 20.26 12.28 -8.34
CA ARG A 67 19.82 12.77 -9.66
C ARG A 67 21.01 13.06 -10.53
N LEU A 68 20.85 12.86 -11.83
CA LEU A 68 21.85 13.29 -12.79
C LEU A 68 21.60 14.75 -13.17
N PRO A 69 22.65 15.57 -13.42
CA PRO A 69 22.51 16.94 -13.91
C PRO A 69 22.13 16.95 -15.40
N TYR A 70 21.10 16.21 -15.76
CA TYR A 70 20.64 16.01 -17.14
C TYR A 70 19.14 15.77 -17.17
N ASP A 71 18.45 16.47 -18.07
CA ASP A 71 17.04 16.27 -18.36
C ASP A 71 16.90 15.34 -19.57
N PHE A 72 16.26 14.18 -19.33
CA PHE A 72 16.07 13.15 -20.33
C PHE A 72 14.88 13.48 -21.24
N SER A 73 14.97 13.10 -22.52
CA SER A 73 13.86 13.25 -23.46
C SER A 73 12.86 12.12 -23.32
N GLY A 74 11.58 12.42 -23.51
CA GLY A 74 10.52 11.41 -23.56
C GLY A 74 10.61 10.54 -24.82
N GLY A 75 10.05 9.32 -24.73
CA GLY A 75 9.98 8.34 -25.82
C GLY A 75 11.33 7.72 -26.21
N ILE A 76 12.32 7.82 -25.35
CA ILE A 76 13.65 7.23 -25.55
C ILE A 76 13.96 6.28 -24.41
N LYS A 77 14.36 5.05 -24.75
CA LYS A 77 14.87 4.05 -23.81
C LYS A 77 16.34 4.35 -23.55
N TYR A 78 16.67 4.57 -22.29
CA TYR A 78 18.01 4.83 -21.80
C TYR A 78 18.53 3.65 -21.00
N PHE A 79 19.78 3.28 -21.26
CA PHE A 79 20.52 2.29 -20.46
C PHE A 79 21.48 3.05 -19.56
N TRP A 80 21.52 2.69 -18.29
CA TRP A 80 22.43 3.30 -17.33
C TRP A 80 23.23 2.25 -16.60
N ARG A 81 24.46 2.57 -16.32
CA ARG A 81 25.41 1.70 -15.62
C ARG A 81 26.09 2.48 -14.52
N VAL A 82 26.16 1.89 -13.34
CA VAL A 82 26.97 2.40 -12.23
C VAL A 82 28.16 1.47 -12.02
N THR A 83 29.34 2.06 -11.92
CA THR A 83 30.59 1.38 -11.55
C THR A 83 31.11 2.01 -10.28
N VAL A 84 31.10 1.25 -9.19
CA VAL A 84 31.56 1.69 -7.86
C VAL A 84 32.97 1.17 -7.62
N VAL A 85 33.82 2.03 -7.08
CA VAL A 85 35.15 1.69 -6.52
C VAL A 85 35.08 1.93 -5.01
N ASN A 86 35.46 0.95 -4.21
CA ASN A 86 35.49 1.07 -2.76
C ASN A 86 36.83 1.59 -2.23
N ASP A 87 36.93 1.77 -0.91
CA ASP A 87 38.11 2.19 -0.16
C ASP A 87 39.30 1.21 -0.26
N LYS A 88 39.06 -0.02 -0.75
CA LYS A 88 40.08 -1.06 -0.98
C LYS A 88 40.48 -1.17 -2.46
N ASP A 89 40.09 -0.24 -3.30
CA ASP A 89 40.26 -0.21 -4.77
C ASP A 89 39.64 -1.42 -5.51
N GLU A 90 38.71 -2.13 -4.88
CA GLU A 90 37.88 -3.12 -5.56
C GLU A 90 36.76 -2.41 -6.34
N ASN A 91 36.39 -2.94 -7.51
CA ASN A 91 35.31 -2.37 -8.30
C ASN A 91 34.18 -3.38 -8.57
N ALA A 92 32.99 -2.87 -8.79
CA ALA A 92 31.83 -3.63 -9.26
C ALA A 92 30.94 -2.73 -10.10
N SER A 93 30.29 -3.33 -11.09
CA SER A 93 29.35 -2.63 -11.97
C SER A 93 27.98 -3.31 -11.96
N GLY A 94 26.94 -2.51 -12.14
CA GLY A 94 25.58 -2.95 -12.39
C GLY A 94 24.95 -2.07 -13.46
N GLN A 95 24.01 -2.62 -14.25
CA GLN A 95 23.30 -1.86 -15.29
C GLN A 95 21.81 -2.16 -15.27
N SER A 96 21.04 -1.21 -15.76
CA SER A 96 19.58 -1.29 -15.91
C SER A 96 19.14 -0.32 -17.00
N PHE A 97 17.82 -0.20 -17.23
CA PHE A 97 17.29 0.78 -18.17
C PHE A 97 16.07 1.51 -17.59
N PHE A 98 15.67 2.57 -18.26
CA PHE A 98 14.42 3.28 -18.03
C PHE A 98 13.97 4.03 -19.29
N GLU A 99 12.73 4.44 -19.31
CA GLU A 99 12.18 5.29 -20.37
C GLU A 99 11.32 6.39 -19.74
N CYS A 100 11.53 7.64 -20.15
CA CYS A 100 10.61 8.72 -19.81
C CYS A 100 9.38 8.63 -20.71
N GLY A 101 8.25 9.23 -20.29
CA GLY A 101 7.00 9.20 -21.02
C GLY A 101 7.10 9.68 -22.48
N ARG A 102 5.96 9.99 -23.08
CA ARG A 102 5.92 10.44 -24.49
C ARG A 102 6.92 11.58 -24.77
N LYS A 103 7.43 11.64 -26.01
CA LYS A 103 8.30 12.72 -26.50
C LYS A 103 7.64 14.09 -26.33
N ASN A 104 6.35 14.22 -26.68
CA ASN A 104 5.54 15.38 -26.32
C ASN A 104 4.97 15.17 -24.91
N SER A 105 5.37 16.01 -23.95
CA SER A 105 4.89 15.94 -22.57
C SER A 105 3.43 16.36 -22.43
N GLU A 106 2.89 17.11 -23.38
CA GLU A 106 1.46 17.41 -23.46
C GLU A 106 0.73 16.27 -24.17
N TRP A 107 -0.40 15.87 -23.62
CA TRP A 107 -1.27 14.87 -24.25
C TRP A 107 -2.12 15.55 -25.32
N ASP A 108 -1.73 15.38 -26.58
CA ASP A 108 -2.35 15.97 -27.77
C ASP A 108 -3.11 14.94 -28.61
N ILE A 109 -3.17 13.68 -28.15
CA ILE A 109 -3.88 12.60 -28.83
C ILE A 109 -5.40 12.79 -28.63
N PRO A 110 -6.20 12.70 -29.70
CA PRO A 110 -7.65 12.78 -29.59
C PRO A 110 -8.25 11.73 -28.66
N PHE A 111 -9.36 12.08 -28.03
CA PHE A 111 -10.17 11.15 -27.26
C PHE A 111 -11.36 10.71 -28.09
N ILE A 112 -11.71 9.43 -28.00
CA ILE A 112 -12.90 8.84 -28.61
C ILE A 112 -13.81 8.24 -27.52
N THR A 113 -15.08 8.14 -27.84
CA THR A 113 -16.12 7.53 -26.99
C THR A 113 -17.07 6.68 -27.82
N THR A 114 -17.95 5.98 -27.16
CA THR A 114 -18.97 5.14 -27.78
C THR A 114 -19.93 5.96 -28.65
N ALA A 115 -20.44 5.35 -29.72
CA ALA A 115 -21.43 5.96 -30.58
C ALA A 115 -22.78 6.11 -29.90
N THR A 116 -23.09 5.23 -28.95
CA THR A 116 -24.30 5.22 -28.14
C THR A 116 -23.98 5.52 -26.69
N GLU A 117 -24.96 5.95 -25.91
CA GLU A 117 -24.80 6.10 -24.46
C GLU A 117 -24.82 4.72 -23.77
N ASN A 118 -23.84 3.89 -24.10
CA ASN A 118 -23.66 2.60 -23.44
C ASN A 118 -22.93 2.79 -22.12
N THR A 119 -23.49 2.26 -21.02
CA THR A 119 -22.95 2.40 -19.66
C THR A 119 -22.41 1.09 -19.08
N GLU A 120 -22.47 -0.02 -19.83
CA GLU A 120 -22.15 -1.33 -19.26
C GLU A 120 -20.72 -1.77 -19.56
N SER A 121 -20.39 -2.07 -20.82
CA SER A 121 -19.03 -2.36 -21.29
C SER A 121 -18.97 -2.31 -22.81
N THR A 122 -17.78 -2.10 -23.36
CA THR A 122 -17.60 -1.98 -24.81
C THR A 122 -16.23 -2.48 -25.24
N ALA A 123 -16.01 -2.61 -26.56
CA ALA A 123 -14.69 -2.72 -27.13
C ALA A 123 -14.50 -1.70 -28.25
N PHE A 124 -13.32 -1.14 -28.33
CA PHE A 124 -12.88 -0.29 -29.44
C PHE A 124 -11.94 -1.06 -30.33
N TYR A 125 -12.02 -0.85 -31.65
CA TYR A 125 -11.26 -1.58 -32.64
C TYR A 125 -10.76 -0.65 -33.77
N CYS A 126 -9.52 -0.90 -34.22
CA CYS A 126 -8.96 -0.25 -35.39
C CYS A 126 -7.94 -1.16 -36.10
N LYS A 127 -7.91 -1.09 -37.45
CA LYS A 127 -6.83 -1.64 -38.27
C LYS A 127 -5.78 -0.55 -38.55
N PHE A 128 -4.53 -0.97 -38.59
CA PHE A 128 -3.43 -0.07 -38.95
C PHE A 128 -2.33 -0.83 -39.70
N THR A 129 -1.48 -0.11 -40.38
CA THR A 129 -0.33 -0.67 -41.09
C THR A 129 0.94 -0.32 -40.36
N ALA A 130 1.76 -1.30 -40.09
CA ALA A 130 3.07 -1.15 -39.47
C ALA A 130 4.08 -2.12 -40.17
N LYS A 131 5.36 -1.95 -39.80
CA LYS A 131 6.41 -2.91 -40.06
C LYS A 131 6.83 -3.55 -38.74
N SER A 132 7.38 -4.76 -38.80
CA SER A 132 8.11 -5.32 -37.67
C SER A 132 9.14 -4.32 -37.19
N ALA A 133 9.08 -3.93 -35.92
CA ALA A 133 9.85 -2.82 -35.39
C ALA A 133 10.74 -3.30 -34.26
N VAL A 134 11.90 -2.67 -34.11
CA VAL A 134 12.78 -2.91 -32.96
C VAL A 134 12.36 -2.04 -31.78
N ASN A 135 11.69 -0.94 -32.05
CA ASN A 135 11.26 0.02 -31.03
C ASN A 135 9.84 0.53 -31.31
N ALA A 136 8.84 -0.20 -30.81
CA ALA A 136 7.45 0.22 -30.92
C ALA A 136 6.81 0.42 -29.53
N ARG A 137 6.05 1.52 -29.38
CA ARG A 137 5.39 1.89 -28.14
C ARG A 137 3.91 2.11 -28.35
N LEU A 138 3.11 1.56 -27.42
CA LEU A 138 1.72 1.95 -27.24
C LEU A 138 1.64 2.89 -26.03
N TYR A 139 1.15 4.10 -26.26
CA TYR A 139 0.75 5.06 -25.23
C TYR A 139 -0.77 5.04 -25.15
N ILE A 140 -1.35 4.75 -23.99
CA ILE A 140 -2.78 4.54 -23.87
C ILE A 140 -3.31 4.97 -22.51
N THR A 141 -4.48 5.59 -22.50
CA THR A 141 -5.26 5.91 -21.30
C THR A 141 -6.76 5.82 -21.57
N ALA A 142 -7.54 5.69 -20.52
CA ALA A 142 -9.00 5.66 -20.63
C ALA A 142 -9.67 6.29 -19.38
N LEU A 143 -10.92 6.70 -19.51
CA LEU A 143 -11.84 6.81 -18.38
C LEU A 143 -12.76 5.59 -18.40
N GLY A 144 -12.71 4.81 -17.35
CA GLY A 144 -13.05 3.40 -17.25
C GLY A 144 -11.77 2.56 -17.22
N LEU A 145 -11.87 1.26 -16.93
CA LEU A 145 -10.76 0.31 -17.02
C LEU A 145 -10.61 -0.18 -18.46
N TYR A 146 -9.40 -0.56 -18.86
CA TYR A 146 -9.16 -1.11 -20.20
C TYR A 146 -8.19 -2.30 -20.17
N GLU A 147 -8.34 -3.18 -21.16
CA GLU A 147 -7.35 -4.16 -21.59
C GLU A 147 -7.13 -4.02 -23.10
N ALA A 148 -5.89 -3.76 -23.52
CA ALA A 148 -5.53 -3.63 -24.94
C ALA A 148 -5.01 -4.96 -25.49
N TYR A 149 -5.38 -5.26 -26.73
CA TYR A 149 -4.93 -6.45 -27.47
C TYR A 149 -4.42 -6.03 -28.85
N ILE A 150 -3.24 -6.49 -29.21
CA ILE A 150 -2.68 -6.32 -30.57
C ILE A 150 -2.56 -7.70 -31.21
N ASN A 151 -3.17 -7.85 -32.38
CA ASN A 151 -3.22 -9.13 -33.10
C ASN A 151 -3.69 -10.30 -32.18
N GLY A 152 -4.72 -10.04 -31.34
CA GLY A 152 -5.31 -10.99 -30.41
C GLY A 152 -4.52 -11.28 -29.13
N LYS A 153 -3.34 -10.71 -28.97
CA LYS A 153 -2.51 -10.89 -27.78
C LYS A 153 -2.70 -9.73 -26.84
N LYS A 154 -3.02 -10.00 -25.55
CA LYS A 154 -3.09 -8.97 -24.51
C LYS A 154 -1.75 -8.26 -24.39
N VAL A 155 -1.79 -6.92 -24.40
CA VAL A 155 -0.61 -6.08 -24.22
C VAL A 155 -0.29 -5.95 -22.74
N GLY A 156 0.94 -6.31 -22.39
CA GLY A 156 1.43 -6.22 -21.01
C GLY A 156 0.80 -7.24 -20.06
N ASP A 157 1.25 -7.20 -18.82
CA ASP A 157 0.84 -8.09 -17.72
C ASP A 157 0.04 -7.37 -16.60
N GLU A 158 -0.34 -6.14 -16.85
CA GLU A 158 -1.03 -5.27 -15.91
C GLU A 158 -2.54 -5.47 -15.95
N TYR A 159 -3.18 -5.13 -14.82
CA TYR A 159 -4.63 -5.18 -14.63
C TYR A 159 -5.12 -3.87 -14.02
N PHE A 160 -6.39 -3.54 -14.24
CA PHE A 160 -7.07 -2.36 -13.70
C PHE A 160 -6.45 -1.02 -14.12
N THR A 161 -5.79 -1.00 -15.29
CA THR A 161 -5.31 0.27 -15.87
C THR A 161 -6.48 1.12 -16.36
N PRO A 162 -6.39 2.48 -16.27
CA PRO A 162 -5.23 3.29 -15.92
C PRO A 162 -5.03 3.53 -14.41
N TYR A 163 -5.63 2.75 -13.52
CA TYR A 163 -5.56 2.80 -12.07
C TYR A 163 -6.56 3.76 -11.41
N CYS A 164 -6.59 3.74 -10.06
CA CYS A 164 -7.51 4.52 -9.25
C CYS A 164 -6.89 5.88 -8.88
N ASP A 165 -7.27 6.91 -9.58
CA ASP A 165 -6.89 8.30 -9.30
C ASP A 165 -8.13 9.17 -9.08
N ASP A 166 -7.93 10.37 -8.60
CA ASP A 166 -8.96 11.40 -8.72
C ASP A 166 -8.96 11.95 -10.17
N TYR A 167 -9.81 11.38 -10.99
CA TYR A 167 -9.90 11.70 -12.42
C TYR A 167 -10.35 13.14 -12.72
N ARG A 168 -10.62 13.94 -11.71
CA ARG A 168 -10.81 15.40 -11.84
C ARG A 168 -9.48 16.13 -12.00
N TYR A 169 -8.39 15.57 -11.46
CA TYR A 169 -7.07 16.22 -11.39
C TYR A 169 -5.99 15.45 -12.10
N ILE A 170 -5.99 14.13 -12.00
CA ILE A 170 -4.94 13.26 -12.53
C ILE A 170 -5.58 12.12 -13.32
N LEU A 171 -5.03 11.86 -14.50
CA LEU A 171 -5.29 10.67 -15.30
C LEU A 171 -3.95 10.12 -15.78
N GLN A 172 -3.60 8.92 -15.36
CA GLN A 172 -2.36 8.27 -15.79
C GLN A 172 -2.54 7.66 -17.19
N TYR A 173 -1.49 7.71 -18.01
CA TYR A 173 -1.38 6.86 -19.20
C TYR A 173 -0.29 5.81 -18.99
N GLN A 174 -0.45 4.66 -19.62
CA GLN A 174 0.53 3.59 -19.63
C GLN A 174 1.35 3.63 -20.92
N THR A 175 2.60 3.16 -20.81
CA THR A 175 3.52 2.97 -21.93
C THR A 175 3.89 1.49 -21.99
N TYR A 176 3.65 0.87 -23.14
CA TYR A 176 3.99 -0.53 -23.37
C TYR A 176 4.96 -0.67 -24.52
N ASP A 177 5.96 -1.56 -24.36
CA ASP A 177 6.75 -2.05 -25.48
C ASP A 177 5.93 -3.07 -26.25
N ILE A 178 5.63 -2.73 -27.49
CA ILE A 178 4.80 -3.57 -28.35
C ILE A 178 5.57 -4.11 -29.58
N SER A 179 6.91 -4.03 -29.54
CA SER A 179 7.76 -4.43 -30.65
C SER A 179 7.51 -5.88 -31.12
N GLU A 180 7.30 -6.79 -30.16
CA GLU A 180 7.06 -8.22 -30.44
C GLU A 180 5.61 -8.52 -30.87
N TYR A 181 4.70 -7.56 -30.76
CA TYR A 181 3.30 -7.72 -31.13
C TYR A 181 3.03 -7.37 -32.59
N LEU A 182 3.89 -6.58 -33.22
CA LEU A 182 3.69 -6.07 -34.57
C LEU A 182 4.20 -7.06 -35.66
N CYS A 183 3.48 -7.10 -36.76
CA CYS A 183 3.91 -7.81 -37.99
C CYS A 183 3.98 -6.83 -39.16
N ASP A 184 4.69 -7.24 -40.23
CA ASP A 184 4.74 -6.48 -41.47
C ASP A 184 3.36 -6.43 -42.14
N GLY A 185 2.90 -5.24 -42.50
CA GLY A 185 1.62 -5.04 -43.14
C GLY A 185 0.49 -4.70 -42.19
N GLU A 186 -0.66 -5.33 -42.34
CA GLU A 186 -1.88 -5.06 -41.57
C GLU A 186 -1.79 -5.64 -40.16
N ASN A 187 -2.03 -4.79 -39.17
CA ASN A 187 -2.17 -5.13 -37.76
C ASN A 187 -3.53 -4.66 -37.24
N GLU A 188 -3.97 -5.23 -36.15
CA GLU A 188 -5.24 -4.92 -35.49
C GLU A 188 -5.01 -4.58 -34.02
N ILE A 189 -5.72 -3.57 -33.52
CA ILE A 189 -5.83 -3.28 -32.10
C ILE A 189 -7.29 -3.38 -31.68
N ALA A 190 -7.54 -4.09 -30.59
CA ALA A 190 -8.82 -4.10 -29.89
C ALA A 190 -8.60 -3.71 -28.43
N VAL A 191 -9.48 -2.89 -27.88
CA VAL A 191 -9.40 -2.40 -26.49
C VAL A 191 -10.72 -2.68 -25.82
N LEU A 192 -10.76 -3.67 -24.92
CA LEU A 192 -11.90 -3.92 -24.05
C LEU A 192 -11.95 -2.86 -22.96
N CYS A 193 -13.15 -2.36 -22.65
CA CYS A 193 -13.37 -1.35 -21.62
C CYS A 193 -14.45 -1.80 -20.63
N GLY A 194 -14.22 -1.53 -19.34
CA GLY A 194 -15.16 -1.76 -18.23
C GLY A 194 -15.28 -0.55 -17.32
N ASN A 195 -16.34 -0.51 -16.51
CA ASN A 195 -16.69 0.68 -15.71
C ASN A 195 -15.61 1.12 -14.72
N GLY A 196 -15.03 0.19 -13.97
CA GLY A 196 -14.00 0.49 -12.97
C GLY A 196 -14.44 1.56 -11.97
N TRP A 197 -13.46 2.33 -11.51
CA TRP A 197 -13.69 3.42 -10.55
C TRP A 197 -14.30 4.67 -11.19
N HIS A 198 -14.18 4.85 -12.51
CA HIS A 198 -14.76 6.00 -13.20
C HIS A 198 -16.29 5.86 -13.40
N GLY A 199 -16.71 4.78 -14.02
CA GLY A 199 -18.12 4.56 -14.41
C GLY A 199 -18.91 3.73 -13.40
N GLY A 200 -18.24 3.07 -12.44
CA GLY A 200 -18.86 2.18 -11.46
C GLY A 200 -19.57 2.91 -10.33
N ARG A 201 -20.31 2.16 -9.54
CA ARG A 201 -20.97 2.69 -8.35
C ARG A 201 -19.96 2.85 -7.20
N TYR A 202 -20.21 3.84 -6.33
CA TYR A 202 -19.57 3.92 -5.02
C TYR A 202 -20.66 3.81 -3.96
N PRO A 203 -20.67 2.76 -3.16
CA PRO A 203 -21.63 2.63 -2.09
C PRO A 203 -21.27 3.57 -0.94
N THR A 204 -22.15 4.52 -0.65
CA THR A 204 -22.06 5.35 0.54
C THR A 204 -23.37 5.25 1.27
N ASN A 205 -23.38 4.71 2.50
CA ASN A 205 -24.56 4.57 3.36
C ASN A 205 -25.77 3.92 2.67
N GLY A 206 -25.54 2.87 1.89
CA GLY A 206 -26.60 2.12 1.20
C GLY A 206 -27.23 2.80 -0.01
N VAL A 207 -26.70 3.94 -0.45
CA VAL A 207 -27.20 4.62 -1.65
C VAL A 207 -26.27 4.36 -2.83
N ASN A 208 -26.78 3.69 -3.86
CA ASN A 208 -26.06 3.45 -5.10
C ASN A 208 -25.89 4.76 -5.87
N GLY A 209 -24.69 5.32 -5.89
CA GLY A 209 -24.31 6.42 -6.79
C GLY A 209 -23.69 5.85 -8.05
N ILE A 210 -24.13 6.27 -9.22
CA ILE A 210 -23.52 5.87 -10.51
C ILE A 210 -22.45 6.89 -10.86
N GLY A 211 -21.21 6.41 -11.12
CA GLY A 211 -20.11 7.22 -11.64
C GLY A 211 -19.63 8.32 -10.71
N ALA A 212 -18.66 8.05 -9.85
CA ALA A 212 -18.08 9.05 -8.96
C ALA A 212 -17.48 10.23 -9.74
N PHE A 213 -16.89 9.97 -10.90
CA PHE A 213 -16.17 10.94 -11.71
C PHE A 213 -16.73 11.14 -13.13
N GLY A 214 -17.77 10.39 -13.52
CA GLY A 214 -18.40 10.51 -14.85
C GLY A 214 -19.15 9.27 -15.29
N LYS A 215 -19.58 9.26 -16.56
CA LYS A 215 -20.30 8.15 -17.20
C LYS A 215 -19.70 7.86 -18.56
N GLY A 216 -19.85 6.60 -19.00
CA GLY A 216 -19.38 6.14 -20.30
C GLY A 216 -17.88 5.85 -20.31
N PHE A 217 -17.39 5.55 -21.50
CA PHE A 217 -16.00 5.18 -21.73
C PHE A 217 -15.35 6.19 -22.64
N ILE A 218 -14.15 6.61 -22.29
CA ILE A 218 -13.34 7.52 -23.10
C ILE A 218 -11.97 6.86 -23.27
N LEU A 219 -11.51 6.73 -24.51
CA LEU A 219 -10.23 6.12 -24.85
C LEU A 219 -9.36 7.09 -25.61
N SER A 220 -8.06 7.10 -25.34
CA SER A 220 -7.06 7.80 -26.12
C SER A 220 -5.80 6.94 -26.22
N ALA A 221 -5.34 6.68 -27.44
CA ALA A 221 -4.21 5.80 -27.69
C ALA A 221 -3.39 6.29 -28.89
N GLU A 222 -2.07 6.06 -28.84
CA GLU A 222 -1.10 6.28 -29.90
C GLU A 222 -0.14 5.10 -30.00
N ILE A 223 0.13 4.65 -31.23
CA ILE A 223 1.23 3.72 -31.50
C ILE A 223 2.31 4.47 -32.28
N VAL A 224 3.52 4.46 -31.71
CA VAL A 224 4.74 4.98 -32.34
C VAL A 224 5.65 3.79 -32.64
N SER A 225 6.08 3.66 -33.91
CA SER A 225 6.96 2.60 -34.38
C SER A 225 8.19 3.24 -35.05
N ASP A 226 9.38 2.95 -34.51
CA ASP A 226 10.66 3.50 -34.95
C ASP A 226 10.62 5.04 -35.14
N GLY A 227 9.98 5.73 -34.18
CA GLY A 227 9.87 7.19 -34.12
C GLY A 227 8.75 7.80 -34.97
N ASN A 228 7.96 7.01 -35.67
CA ASN A 228 6.83 7.48 -36.47
C ASN A 228 5.50 7.05 -35.84
N THR A 229 4.55 7.96 -35.76
CA THR A 229 3.18 7.62 -35.36
C THR A 229 2.50 6.82 -36.48
N VAL A 230 2.09 5.59 -36.19
CA VAL A 230 1.41 4.67 -37.11
C VAL A 230 -0.07 4.51 -36.80
N LEU A 231 -0.50 4.89 -35.59
CA LEU A 231 -1.89 4.88 -35.19
C LEU A 231 -2.13 5.96 -34.12
N THR A 232 -3.26 6.63 -34.21
CA THR A 232 -3.84 7.42 -33.13
C THR A 232 -5.33 7.11 -33.01
N THR A 233 -5.93 7.41 -31.86
CA THR A 233 -7.39 7.44 -31.76
C THR A 233 -7.95 8.52 -32.67
N ASP A 234 -8.83 8.12 -33.60
CA ASP A 234 -9.50 8.98 -34.55
C ASP A 234 -10.89 8.42 -34.91
N GLU A 235 -11.53 9.05 -35.89
CA GLU A 235 -12.85 8.67 -36.39
C GLU A 235 -12.87 7.33 -37.18
N LYS A 236 -11.72 6.68 -37.43
CA LYS A 236 -11.66 5.37 -38.09
C LYS A 236 -11.86 4.23 -37.08
N TRP A 237 -11.75 4.51 -35.81
CA TRP A 237 -12.03 3.53 -34.78
C TRP A 237 -13.50 3.17 -34.73
N LYS A 238 -13.79 1.93 -34.44
CA LYS A 238 -15.14 1.41 -34.30
C LYS A 238 -15.38 0.97 -32.85
N GLU A 239 -16.59 1.25 -32.37
CA GLU A 239 -17.18 0.55 -31.26
C GLU A 239 -17.69 -0.80 -31.76
N ILE A 240 -17.27 -1.89 -31.14
CA ILE A 240 -17.67 -3.26 -31.46
C ILE A 240 -18.25 -3.95 -30.22
N GLN A 241 -18.90 -5.11 -30.40
CA GLN A 241 -19.38 -5.88 -29.25
C GLN A 241 -18.23 -6.27 -28.31
N SER A 242 -18.57 -6.48 -27.04
CA SER A 242 -17.66 -6.99 -26.02
C SER A 242 -18.17 -8.34 -25.50
N PRO A 243 -17.30 -9.32 -25.21
CA PRO A 243 -17.71 -10.53 -24.49
C PRO A 243 -18.01 -10.25 -23.00
N VAL A 244 -17.46 -9.17 -22.45
CA VAL A 244 -17.87 -8.64 -21.14
C VAL A 244 -19.19 -7.92 -21.33
N ILE A 245 -20.26 -8.44 -20.75
CA ILE A 245 -21.62 -7.89 -20.88
C ILE A 245 -21.86 -6.81 -19.82
N PHE A 246 -21.31 -7.02 -18.63
CA PHE A 246 -21.43 -6.15 -17.48
C PHE A 246 -20.17 -6.27 -16.64
N SER A 247 -19.67 -5.14 -16.12
CA SER A 247 -18.57 -5.13 -15.15
C SER A 247 -18.76 -4.01 -14.12
N GLU A 248 -18.51 -4.34 -12.87
CA GLU A 248 -18.57 -3.41 -11.74
C GLU A 248 -17.68 -3.94 -10.60
N ILE A 249 -16.92 -3.06 -9.95
CA ILE A 249 -15.91 -3.46 -8.94
C ILE A 249 -16.52 -4.26 -7.80
N TYR A 250 -17.69 -3.86 -7.30
CA TYR A 250 -18.34 -4.48 -6.14
C TYR A 250 -19.30 -5.61 -6.53
N ASP A 251 -20.01 -5.44 -7.64
CA ASP A 251 -21.04 -6.40 -8.06
C ASP A 251 -20.43 -7.58 -8.81
N GLY A 252 -19.35 -7.34 -9.54
CA GLY A 252 -18.68 -8.39 -10.28
C GLY A 252 -18.75 -8.24 -11.79
N GLU A 253 -18.77 -9.36 -12.51
CA GLU A 253 -18.71 -9.36 -13.99
C GLU A 253 -19.58 -10.46 -14.58
N ILE A 254 -20.19 -10.15 -15.72
CA ILE A 254 -20.91 -11.10 -16.57
C ILE A 254 -20.16 -11.21 -17.89
N TYR A 255 -19.69 -12.40 -18.21
CA TYR A 255 -18.94 -12.71 -19.42
C TYR A 255 -19.67 -13.76 -20.25
N ASP A 256 -19.87 -13.48 -21.54
CA ASP A 256 -20.47 -14.41 -22.49
C ASP A 256 -19.47 -14.75 -23.60
N ALA A 257 -18.82 -15.91 -23.49
CA ALA A 257 -17.81 -16.35 -24.44
C ALA A 257 -18.37 -16.57 -25.86
N ARG A 258 -19.68 -16.72 -26.01
CA ARG A 258 -20.31 -16.81 -27.33
C ARG A 258 -20.25 -15.50 -28.12
N LYS A 259 -19.91 -14.38 -27.40
CA LYS A 259 -19.66 -13.05 -27.97
C LYS A 259 -18.17 -12.72 -28.08
N GLU A 260 -17.31 -13.73 -27.97
CA GLU A 260 -15.88 -13.56 -28.16
C GLU A 260 -15.56 -12.86 -29.47
N ILE A 261 -14.56 -11.98 -29.43
CA ILE A 261 -14.27 -11.12 -30.60
C ILE A 261 -13.11 -11.63 -31.45
N PHE A 262 -12.28 -12.52 -30.91
CA PHE A 262 -11.10 -13.05 -31.62
C PHE A 262 -11.33 -14.47 -32.16
N ASP A 263 -10.88 -14.71 -33.37
CA ASP A 263 -10.77 -16.05 -33.96
C ASP A 263 -9.54 -16.82 -33.41
N GLU A 264 -9.34 -18.03 -33.86
CA GLU A 264 -8.22 -18.91 -33.46
C GLU A 264 -6.83 -18.35 -33.84
N ASN A 265 -6.76 -17.42 -34.78
CA ASN A 265 -5.55 -16.72 -35.22
C ASN A 265 -5.33 -15.39 -34.49
N GLY A 266 -6.22 -15.01 -33.59
CA GLY A 266 -6.19 -13.75 -32.87
C GLY A 266 -6.67 -12.54 -33.67
N ARG A 267 -7.41 -12.76 -34.77
CA ARG A 267 -8.02 -11.70 -35.57
C ARG A 267 -9.45 -11.48 -35.13
N VAL A 268 -9.85 -10.20 -35.14
CA VAL A 268 -11.25 -9.88 -34.85
C VAL A 268 -12.13 -10.38 -35.97
N TYR A 269 -13.20 -11.11 -35.65
CA TYR A 269 -14.13 -11.68 -36.65
C TYR A 269 -14.65 -10.58 -37.58
N PRO A 270 -14.59 -10.78 -38.95
CA PRO A 270 -15.00 -9.77 -39.92
C PRO A 270 -16.44 -9.28 -39.74
N GLU A 271 -17.36 -10.17 -39.36
CA GLU A 271 -18.77 -9.83 -39.11
C GLU A 271 -18.94 -8.89 -37.89
N ILE A 272 -18.10 -9.02 -36.85
CA ILE A 272 -18.10 -8.10 -35.70
C ILE A 272 -17.65 -6.71 -36.15
N VAL A 273 -16.57 -6.66 -36.95
CA VAL A 273 -16.06 -5.38 -37.48
C VAL A 273 -17.09 -4.73 -38.42
N MET A 274 -17.77 -5.51 -39.27
CA MET A 274 -18.81 -5.01 -40.18
C MET A 274 -20.01 -4.41 -39.42
N ASN A 275 -20.43 -5.06 -38.34
CA ASN A 275 -21.54 -4.62 -37.51
C ASN A 275 -21.16 -3.51 -36.53
N GLY A 276 -19.85 -3.19 -36.37
CA GLY A 276 -19.36 -2.15 -35.50
C GLY A 276 -19.75 -0.75 -35.98
N THR A 277 -20.02 0.12 -35.03
CA THR A 277 -20.37 1.54 -35.27
C THR A 277 -19.13 2.43 -35.12
N MET A 278 -19.04 3.48 -35.95
CA MET A 278 -17.92 4.42 -35.83
C MET A 278 -17.93 5.11 -34.48
N ALA A 279 -16.79 5.14 -33.80
CA ALA A 279 -16.61 5.87 -32.56
C ALA A 279 -16.77 7.39 -32.78
N ARG A 280 -17.09 8.12 -31.74
CA ARG A 280 -17.22 9.57 -31.78
C ARG A 280 -16.03 10.22 -31.07
N PHE A 281 -15.63 11.43 -31.48
CA PHE A 281 -14.72 12.22 -30.67
C PHE A 281 -15.35 12.57 -29.32
N ALA A 282 -14.55 12.49 -28.27
CA ALA A 282 -14.89 12.92 -26.94
C ALA A 282 -14.12 14.20 -26.57
N GLU A 283 -14.70 14.97 -25.65
CA GLU A 283 -13.99 16.07 -25.04
C GLU A 283 -12.79 15.54 -24.22
N LYS A 284 -11.65 16.22 -24.32
CA LYS A 284 -10.47 15.89 -23.51
C LYS A 284 -10.79 16.06 -22.01
N PRO A 285 -10.51 15.08 -21.15
CA PRO A 285 -10.66 15.22 -19.72
C PRO A 285 -9.92 16.45 -19.18
N LYS A 286 -10.51 17.12 -18.18
CA LYS A 286 -9.87 18.28 -17.52
C LYS A 286 -8.67 17.88 -16.67
N ALA A 287 -8.59 16.61 -16.28
CA ALA A 287 -7.47 16.06 -15.54
C ALA A 287 -6.13 16.28 -16.26
N LYS A 288 -5.09 16.53 -15.51
CA LYS A 288 -3.72 16.49 -16.04
C LYS A 288 -3.38 15.05 -16.39
N ILE A 289 -3.12 14.82 -17.67
CA ILE A 289 -2.71 13.50 -18.15
C ILE A 289 -1.20 13.38 -17.94
N ILE A 290 -0.80 12.38 -17.18
CA ILE A 290 0.60 12.15 -16.80
C ILE A 290 0.97 10.70 -17.09
N SER A 291 2.25 10.44 -17.34
CA SER A 291 2.74 9.08 -17.39
C SER A 291 2.72 8.44 -16.00
N ARG A 292 2.77 7.13 -15.99
CA ARG A 292 2.65 6.32 -14.77
C ARG A 292 3.53 6.79 -13.63
N ILE A 293 2.93 6.84 -12.44
CA ILE A 293 3.60 7.08 -11.15
C ILE A 293 3.39 5.91 -10.17
N SER A 294 2.50 4.96 -10.50
CA SER A 294 2.15 3.81 -9.68
C SER A 294 3.06 2.60 -9.95
N PRO A 295 3.33 1.73 -8.97
CA PRO A 295 3.72 0.35 -9.23
C PRO A 295 2.65 -0.35 -10.07
N ARG A 296 3.06 -1.31 -10.92
CA ARG A 296 2.11 -2.10 -11.73
C ARG A 296 1.22 -2.96 -10.83
N VAL A 297 -0.03 -3.14 -11.20
CA VAL A 297 -0.92 -4.14 -10.58
C VAL A 297 -0.86 -5.41 -11.40
N THR A 298 -0.38 -6.50 -10.81
CA THR A 298 -0.11 -7.77 -11.51
C THR A 298 -0.66 -8.97 -10.76
N ALA A 299 -0.91 -10.06 -11.47
CA ALA A 299 -1.20 -11.36 -10.88
C ALA A 299 0.07 -11.93 -10.22
N LYS A 300 -0.08 -12.51 -9.04
CA LYS A 300 1.04 -13.00 -8.22
C LYS A 300 0.91 -14.50 -7.92
N GLU A 301 0.48 -14.87 -6.75
CA GLU A 301 0.40 -16.26 -6.33
C GLU A 301 -0.83 -16.96 -6.89
N ARG A 302 -0.72 -18.27 -7.04
CA ARG A 302 -1.79 -19.17 -7.52
C ARG A 302 -2.09 -20.23 -6.47
N TYR A 303 -3.38 -20.43 -6.16
CA TYR A 303 -3.86 -21.29 -5.09
C TYR A 303 -4.79 -22.36 -5.64
N LYS A 304 -4.55 -23.62 -5.23
CA LYS A 304 -5.47 -24.73 -5.52
C LYS A 304 -6.64 -24.70 -4.57
N ALA A 305 -7.81 -25.05 -5.06
CA ALA A 305 -9.01 -25.17 -4.26
C ALA A 305 -9.12 -26.55 -3.59
N THR A 306 -9.77 -26.60 -2.45
CA THR A 306 -10.36 -27.84 -1.89
C THR A 306 -11.88 -27.75 -1.99
N LEU A 307 -12.53 -28.91 -2.18
CA LEU A 307 -13.98 -28.97 -2.37
C LEU A 307 -14.69 -29.21 -1.03
N ILE A 308 -15.64 -28.35 -0.70
CA ILE A 308 -16.53 -28.48 0.46
C ILE A 308 -17.97 -28.69 -0.02
N LYS A 309 -18.66 -29.66 0.59
CA LYS A 309 -20.12 -29.75 0.54
C LYS A 309 -20.67 -29.29 1.88
N THR A 310 -21.40 -28.19 1.86
CA THR A 310 -21.93 -27.59 3.07
C THR A 310 -23.13 -28.38 3.61
N PRO A 311 -23.50 -28.19 4.89
CA PRO A 311 -24.73 -28.78 5.45
C PRO A 311 -26.00 -28.44 4.64
N ASN A 312 -26.06 -27.25 4.05
CA ASN A 312 -27.18 -26.83 3.17
C ASN A 312 -27.08 -27.40 1.75
N GLY A 313 -26.08 -28.25 1.45
CA GLY A 313 -25.87 -28.86 0.14
C GLY A 313 -25.15 -27.99 -0.91
N GLU A 314 -24.63 -26.82 -0.53
CA GLU A 314 -23.90 -25.94 -1.42
C GLU A 314 -22.57 -26.57 -1.85
N THR A 315 -22.12 -26.22 -3.05
CA THR A 315 -20.79 -26.57 -3.57
C THR A 315 -19.88 -25.37 -3.36
N VAL A 316 -18.86 -25.52 -2.51
CA VAL A 316 -17.95 -24.43 -2.15
C VAL A 316 -16.50 -24.85 -2.36
N LEU A 317 -15.72 -23.96 -2.94
CA LEU A 317 -14.26 -24.05 -3.07
C LEU A 317 -13.63 -23.29 -1.92
N ASP A 318 -12.69 -23.91 -1.17
CA ASP A 318 -11.84 -23.26 -0.16
C ASP A 318 -10.41 -23.16 -0.69
N PHE A 319 -9.88 -21.96 -0.77
CA PHE A 319 -8.52 -21.66 -1.20
C PHE A 319 -7.51 -21.63 -0.02
N GLY A 320 -7.96 -21.97 1.18
CA GLY A 320 -7.12 -22.12 2.37
C GLY A 320 -6.76 -20.82 3.08
N LYS A 321 -6.88 -19.69 2.43
CA LYS A 321 -6.63 -18.34 2.98
C LYS A 321 -7.39 -17.27 2.23
N GLU A 322 -7.55 -16.11 2.86
CA GLU A 322 -8.00 -14.88 2.20
C GLU A 322 -7.00 -14.45 1.13
N ILE A 323 -7.52 -14.04 -0.02
CA ILE A 323 -6.78 -13.42 -1.13
C ILE A 323 -7.62 -12.34 -1.81
N THR A 324 -6.96 -11.35 -2.39
CA THR A 324 -7.58 -10.39 -3.31
C THR A 324 -7.24 -10.77 -4.75
N GLY A 325 -8.26 -10.88 -5.59
CA GLY A 325 -8.12 -11.27 -7.00
C GLY A 325 -9.34 -11.98 -7.54
N TRP A 326 -9.16 -13.11 -8.17
CA TRP A 326 -10.23 -13.87 -8.82
C TRP A 326 -9.92 -15.37 -8.87
N VAL A 327 -10.89 -16.14 -9.38
CA VAL A 327 -10.68 -17.51 -9.78
C VAL A 327 -10.52 -17.55 -11.31
N GLU A 328 -9.40 -18.11 -11.77
CA GLU A 328 -9.23 -18.53 -13.16
C GLU A 328 -9.84 -19.92 -13.38
N ILE A 329 -10.48 -20.12 -14.52
CA ILE A 329 -11.16 -21.36 -14.83
C ILE A 329 -10.68 -21.87 -16.20
N SER A 330 -10.18 -23.11 -16.27
CA SER A 330 -10.05 -23.81 -17.54
C SER A 330 -11.44 -24.31 -17.92
N ASP A 331 -12.05 -23.76 -18.98
CA ASP A 331 -13.42 -24.08 -19.36
C ASP A 331 -13.58 -25.56 -19.69
N PHE A 332 -14.59 -26.18 -19.13
CA PHE A 332 -14.94 -27.60 -19.33
C PHE A 332 -16.43 -27.76 -19.64
N LEU A 333 -17.12 -26.66 -19.85
CA LEU A 333 -18.57 -26.64 -20.08
C LEU A 333 -18.89 -26.80 -21.56
N THR A 334 -20.10 -27.21 -21.83
CA THR A 334 -20.62 -27.23 -23.22
C THR A 334 -21.18 -25.85 -23.59
N ARG A 335 -21.28 -25.57 -24.89
CA ARG A 335 -21.78 -24.31 -25.42
C ARG A 335 -23.14 -23.94 -24.86
N GLY A 336 -23.23 -22.76 -24.28
CA GLY A 336 -24.45 -22.19 -23.68
C GLY A 336 -24.67 -22.55 -22.20
N GLU A 337 -23.87 -23.47 -21.64
CA GLU A 337 -23.91 -23.71 -20.19
C GLU A 337 -23.38 -22.49 -19.45
N LYS A 338 -23.95 -22.28 -18.27
CA LYS A 338 -23.62 -21.14 -17.39
C LYS A 338 -22.99 -21.60 -16.11
N LEU A 339 -21.99 -20.88 -15.69
CA LEU A 339 -21.30 -21.05 -14.40
C LEU A 339 -21.41 -19.75 -13.61
N THR A 340 -21.79 -19.86 -12.33
CA THR A 340 -21.81 -18.71 -11.41
C THR A 340 -20.88 -18.99 -10.25
N LEU A 341 -19.94 -18.08 -10.02
CA LEU A 341 -19.07 -18.03 -8.87
C LEU A 341 -19.49 -16.88 -7.96
N THR A 342 -19.82 -17.18 -6.70
CA THR A 342 -20.12 -16.19 -5.68
C THR A 342 -19.03 -16.23 -4.61
N TYR A 343 -18.40 -15.10 -4.36
CA TYR A 343 -17.22 -14.96 -3.51
C TYR A 343 -17.61 -14.59 -2.06
N GLY A 344 -16.86 -15.07 -1.09
CA GLY A 344 -17.06 -14.80 0.33
C GLY A 344 -15.84 -15.12 1.19
N GLU A 345 -15.80 -14.53 2.39
CA GLU A 345 -14.65 -14.65 3.31
C GLU A 345 -14.74 -15.87 4.22
N ILE A 346 -15.96 -16.32 4.56
CA ILE A 346 -16.13 -17.25 5.70
C ILE A 346 -17.35 -18.17 5.53
N LEU A 347 -17.28 -19.28 6.24
CA LEU A 347 -18.45 -20.15 6.48
C LEU A 347 -19.00 -19.89 7.87
N GLN A 348 -20.33 -19.77 8.01
CA GLN A 348 -21.01 -19.73 9.29
C GLN A 348 -21.82 -21.03 9.50
N ASN A 349 -21.57 -21.73 10.60
CA ASN A 349 -22.12 -23.04 10.85
C ASN A 349 -21.87 -24.07 9.72
N GLY A 350 -20.71 -23.93 9.05
CA GLY A 350 -20.33 -24.74 7.92
C GLY A 350 -20.99 -24.40 6.59
N ASN A 351 -21.86 -23.39 6.52
CA ASN A 351 -22.53 -22.93 5.31
C ASN A 351 -21.92 -21.62 4.79
N PHE A 352 -22.04 -21.39 3.48
CA PHE A 352 -21.54 -20.19 2.85
C PHE A 352 -22.23 -18.94 3.42
N TYR A 353 -21.41 -17.94 3.82
CA TYR A 353 -21.90 -16.72 4.47
C TYR A 353 -21.34 -15.48 3.76
N ARG A 354 -22.17 -14.44 3.61
CA ARG A 354 -21.79 -13.23 2.90
C ARG A 354 -22.50 -11.94 3.36
N ASP A 355 -23.29 -11.97 4.43
CA ASP A 355 -24.01 -10.77 4.88
C ASP A 355 -23.06 -9.65 5.29
N ASN A 356 -21.82 -9.98 5.69
CA ASN A 356 -20.77 -9.02 5.99
C ASN A 356 -20.23 -8.28 4.74
N LEU A 357 -20.55 -8.73 3.53
CA LEU A 357 -20.22 -8.02 2.29
C LEU A 357 -21.15 -6.85 1.98
N ARG A 358 -22.19 -6.68 2.76
CA ARG A 358 -23.21 -5.62 2.63
C ARG A 358 -23.91 -5.69 1.26
N THR A 359 -23.82 -4.63 0.44
CA THR A 359 -24.48 -4.56 -0.87
C THR A 359 -23.65 -5.13 -2.02
N ALA A 360 -22.36 -5.47 -1.79
CA ALA A 360 -21.52 -6.04 -2.84
C ALA A 360 -22.04 -7.43 -3.26
N LYS A 361 -22.36 -7.61 -4.55
CA LYS A 361 -22.82 -8.93 -5.05
C LYS A 361 -21.67 -9.91 -5.18
N SER A 362 -20.46 -9.44 -5.45
CA SER A 362 -19.23 -10.24 -5.54
C SER A 362 -19.43 -11.54 -6.33
N THR A 363 -19.92 -11.41 -7.57
CA THR A 363 -20.35 -12.54 -8.39
C THR A 363 -19.70 -12.48 -9.79
N TYR A 364 -19.20 -13.62 -10.28
CA TYR A 364 -18.77 -13.79 -11.66
C TYR A 364 -19.72 -14.77 -12.36
N CYS A 365 -20.36 -14.31 -13.43
CA CYS A 365 -21.24 -15.13 -14.25
C CYS A 365 -20.60 -15.37 -15.62
N TYR A 366 -20.39 -16.61 -15.97
CA TYR A 366 -19.78 -17.04 -17.21
C TYR A 366 -20.76 -17.87 -18.04
N THR A 367 -20.81 -17.61 -19.37
CA THR A 367 -21.54 -18.45 -20.35
C THR A 367 -20.53 -19.01 -21.33
N SER A 368 -20.40 -20.34 -21.41
CA SER A 368 -19.44 -21.05 -22.26
C SER A 368 -19.82 -21.00 -23.74
N ASP A 369 -18.82 -20.91 -24.60
CA ASP A 369 -18.93 -21.18 -26.05
C ASP A 369 -18.59 -22.63 -26.42
N GLY A 370 -18.17 -23.44 -25.45
CA GLY A 370 -17.77 -24.84 -25.65
C GLY A 370 -16.31 -25.05 -26.04
N ASP A 371 -15.53 -23.97 -26.09
CA ASP A 371 -14.09 -24.03 -26.34
C ASP A 371 -13.33 -24.12 -25.02
N ASN A 372 -12.27 -24.92 -24.93
CA ASN A 372 -11.43 -25.06 -23.73
C ASN A 372 -10.52 -23.84 -23.56
N ARG A 373 -11.07 -22.74 -23.04
CA ARG A 373 -10.35 -21.48 -22.80
C ARG A 373 -9.97 -21.35 -21.32
N LEU A 374 -8.97 -20.52 -21.07
CA LEU A 374 -8.70 -19.99 -19.74
C LEU A 374 -9.48 -18.69 -19.58
N ILE A 375 -10.42 -18.67 -18.65
CA ILE A 375 -11.31 -17.52 -18.40
C ILE A 375 -11.10 -16.94 -17.01
N ARG A 376 -11.34 -15.66 -16.88
CA ARG A 376 -11.27 -14.88 -15.64
C ARG A 376 -12.12 -13.62 -15.76
N PRO A 377 -12.46 -12.95 -14.64
CA PRO A 377 -12.94 -11.57 -14.71
C PRO A 377 -11.87 -10.61 -15.26
N HIS A 378 -12.30 -9.54 -15.95
CA HIS A 378 -11.42 -8.57 -16.59
C HIS A 378 -11.31 -7.27 -15.77
N PHE A 379 -12.46 -6.76 -15.30
CA PHE A 379 -12.58 -5.41 -14.78
C PHE A 379 -13.12 -5.35 -13.34
N THR A 380 -12.96 -6.45 -12.59
CA THR A 380 -13.31 -6.54 -11.17
C THR A 380 -12.34 -7.46 -10.44
N PHE A 381 -12.30 -7.34 -9.13
CA PHE A 381 -11.59 -8.21 -8.21
C PHE A 381 -12.45 -8.49 -6.98
N PHE A 382 -12.13 -9.55 -6.28
CA PHE A 382 -12.83 -9.99 -5.08
C PHE A 382 -11.84 -10.21 -3.94
N GLY A 383 -12.25 -9.90 -2.70
CA GLY A 383 -11.61 -10.40 -1.49
C GLY A 383 -12.33 -11.66 -1.05
N PHE A 384 -11.61 -12.78 -0.92
CA PHE A 384 -12.27 -14.06 -0.65
C PHE A 384 -11.32 -15.15 -0.15
N ARG A 385 -11.87 -16.08 0.58
CA ARG A 385 -11.31 -17.41 0.82
C ARG A 385 -12.18 -18.49 0.20
N TYR A 386 -13.49 -18.31 0.24
CA TYR A 386 -14.48 -19.28 -0.19
C TYR A 386 -15.21 -18.82 -1.44
N VAL A 387 -15.49 -19.76 -2.34
CA VAL A 387 -16.28 -19.48 -3.55
C VAL A 387 -17.38 -20.52 -3.71
N LYS A 388 -18.63 -20.08 -3.65
CA LYS A 388 -19.79 -20.92 -3.97
C LYS A 388 -19.89 -21.07 -5.49
N VAL A 389 -20.06 -22.30 -5.98
CA VAL A 389 -20.18 -22.64 -7.40
C VAL A 389 -21.57 -23.13 -7.71
N GLU A 390 -22.21 -22.56 -8.71
CA GLU A 390 -23.53 -22.93 -9.22
C GLU A 390 -23.47 -23.08 -10.76
N GLY A 391 -24.33 -23.93 -11.32
CA GLY A 391 -24.44 -24.15 -12.77
C GLY A 391 -23.59 -25.29 -13.32
N ALA A 392 -22.65 -25.83 -12.55
CA ALA A 392 -21.85 -26.98 -12.96
C ALA A 392 -21.66 -27.97 -11.83
N LYS A 393 -21.49 -29.26 -12.19
CA LYS A 393 -21.15 -30.30 -11.22
C LYS A 393 -19.64 -30.32 -11.02
N ILE A 394 -19.22 -30.04 -9.78
CA ILE A 394 -17.80 -30.09 -9.40
C ILE A 394 -17.51 -31.41 -8.68
N ASP A 395 -16.52 -32.11 -9.17
CA ASP A 395 -15.96 -33.35 -8.63
C ASP A 395 -14.41 -33.29 -8.64
N LYS A 396 -13.76 -34.38 -8.26
CA LYS A 396 -12.28 -34.43 -8.21
C LYS A 396 -11.60 -34.18 -9.58
N LYS A 397 -12.29 -34.42 -10.70
CA LYS A 397 -11.70 -34.23 -12.04
C LYS A 397 -11.82 -32.78 -12.51
N THR A 398 -12.94 -32.14 -12.19
CA THR A 398 -13.23 -30.75 -12.57
C THR A 398 -12.68 -29.73 -11.58
N LEU A 399 -12.31 -30.14 -10.36
CA LEU A 399 -11.78 -29.25 -9.33
C LEU A 399 -10.48 -28.55 -9.74
N ASP A 400 -9.58 -29.26 -10.43
CA ASP A 400 -8.29 -28.71 -10.88
C ASP A 400 -8.45 -27.62 -11.96
N ASN A 401 -9.65 -27.46 -12.53
CA ASN A 401 -9.94 -26.36 -13.47
C ASN A 401 -10.06 -24.99 -12.76
N PHE A 402 -10.16 -24.95 -11.43
CA PHE A 402 -10.35 -23.73 -10.65
C PHE A 402 -9.08 -23.35 -9.90
N VAL A 403 -8.50 -22.20 -10.22
CA VAL A 403 -7.28 -21.70 -9.61
C VAL A 403 -7.53 -20.30 -9.05
N GLY A 404 -7.37 -20.12 -7.75
CA GLY A 404 -7.38 -18.79 -7.13
C GLY A 404 -6.11 -18.03 -7.51
N VAL A 405 -6.26 -16.81 -7.98
CA VAL A 405 -5.15 -15.93 -8.38
C VAL A 405 -5.17 -14.69 -7.54
N SER A 406 -4.08 -14.42 -6.82
CA SER A 406 -3.94 -13.15 -6.10
C SER A 406 -3.44 -12.05 -7.02
N VAL A 407 -4.01 -10.85 -6.86
CA VAL A 407 -3.67 -9.66 -7.65
C VAL A 407 -3.39 -8.49 -6.72
N ARG A 408 -2.29 -7.80 -6.95
CA ARG A 408 -1.89 -6.65 -6.14
C ARG A 408 -0.86 -5.77 -6.84
N SER A 409 -0.59 -4.61 -6.26
CA SER A 409 0.55 -3.79 -6.66
C SER A 409 1.87 -4.56 -6.52
N ASP A 410 2.74 -4.41 -7.51
CA ASP A 410 4.03 -5.11 -7.59
C ASP A 410 5.04 -4.49 -6.61
N ILE A 411 4.94 -4.89 -5.35
CA ILE A 411 5.73 -4.40 -4.23
C ILE A 411 6.52 -5.56 -3.63
N ALA A 412 7.84 -5.44 -3.62
CA ALA A 412 8.74 -6.48 -3.12
C ALA A 412 8.73 -6.56 -1.58
N GLN A 413 8.71 -7.77 -1.04
CA GLN A 413 8.85 -7.98 0.40
C GLN A 413 10.26 -7.60 0.87
N THR A 414 10.37 -6.83 1.96
CA THR A 414 11.65 -6.38 2.55
C THR A 414 11.88 -6.88 3.97
N GLY A 415 10.84 -7.23 4.70
CA GLY A 415 10.96 -7.65 6.09
C GLY A 415 10.36 -9.01 6.39
N ARG A 416 10.91 -9.66 7.44
CA ARG A 416 10.43 -10.94 7.97
C ARG A 416 10.79 -11.07 9.45
N ILE A 417 9.86 -11.60 10.24
CA ILE A 417 10.09 -12.00 11.63
C ILE A 417 9.61 -13.43 11.80
N GLU A 418 10.41 -14.23 12.47
CA GLU A 418 10.13 -15.61 12.83
C GLU A 418 10.51 -15.85 14.29
N THR A 419 9.64 -16.49 15.05
CA THR A 419 9.83 -16.74 16.49
C THR A 419 9.58 -18.20 16.83
N SER A 420 9.91 -18.60 18.04
CA SER A 420 9.55 -19.95 18.58
C SER A 420 8.06 -20.12 18.89
N ASN A 421 7.22 -19.07 18.70
CA ASN A 421 5.77 -19.13 18.91
C ASN A 421 5.04 -19.15 17.56
N GLU A 422 4.50 -20.31 17.18
CA GLU A 422 3.83 -20.52 15.90
C GLU A 422 2.60 -19.61 15.70
N LYS A 423 1.83 -19.33 16.77
CA LYS A 423 0.65 -18.47 16.69
C LYS A 423 1.04 -17.01 16.42
N LEU A 424 2.13 -16.53 17.06
CA LEU A 424 2.67 -15.21 16.78
C LEU A 424 3.18 -15.11 15.35
N ASN A 425 3.88 -16.13 14.86
CA ASN A 425 4.32 -16.19 13.47
C ASN A 425 3.13 -16.13 12.50
N LYS A 426 2.05 -16.87 12.84
CA LYS A 426 0.81 -16.83 12.03
C LYS A 426 0.15 -15.46 12.04
N PHE A 427 0.13 -14.76 13.17
CA PHE A 427 -0.38 -13.38 13.23
C PHE A 427 0.47 -12.42 12.38
N ILE A 428 1.81 -12.51 12.44
CA ILE A 428 2.72 -11.68 11.63
C ILE A 428 2.49 -11.95 10.13
N GLU A 429 2.34 -13.23 9.75
CA GLU A 429 1.96 -13.62 8.39
C GLU A 429 0.60 -13.02 7.99
N ASN A 430 -0.41 -13.07 8.87
CA ASN A 430 -1.74 -12.52 8.63
C ASN A 430 -1.68 -11.00 8.38
N ALA A 431 -0.86 -10.26 9.14
CA ALA A 431 -0.67 -8.83 8.94
C ALA A 431 -0.07 -8.52 7.56
N PHE A 432 0.91 -9.31 7.12
CA PHE A 432 1.48 -9.17 5.78
C PHE A 432 0.50 -9.62 4.68
N ASN A 433 -0.32 -10.65 4.92
CA ASN A 433 -1.37 -11.06 3.99
C ASN A 433 -2.39 -9.92 3.81
N SER A 434 -2.88 -9.32 4.90
CA SER A 434 -3.78 -8.17 4.81
C SER A 434 -3.17 -6.98 4.07
N GLN A 435 -1.88 -6.71 4.24
CA GLN A 435 -1.19 -5.69 3.46
C GLN A 435 -1.21 -6.01 1.97
N LYS A 436 -0.85 -7.24 1.58
CA LYS A 436 -0.84 -7.67 0.17
C LYS A 436 -2.22 -7.59 -0.46
N ASP A 437 -3.24 -8.00 0.28
CA ASP A 437 -4.61 -8.07 -0.20
C ASP A 437 -5.26 -6.69 -0.35
N ASN A 438 -4.80 -5.71 0.41
CA ASN A 438 -5.35 -4.34 0.41
C ASN A 438 -4.50 -3.33 -0.37
N PHE A 439 -3.25 -3.66 -0.73
CA PHE A 439 -2.40 -2.77 -1.52
C PHE A 439 -2.55 -3.03 -3.02
N LEU A 440 -3.68 -2.61 -3.56
CA LEU A 440 -4.01 -2.68 -4.99
C LEU A 440 -4.23 -1.25 -5.49
N ASP A 441 -3.15 -0.64 -6.01
CA ASP A 441 -2.99 0.73 -6.49
C ASP A 441 -3.19 1.83 -5.42
N ILE A 442 -4.13 1.65 -4.50
CA ILE A 442 -4.35 2.48 -3.31
C ILE A 442 -4.35 1.60 -2.05
N PRO A 443 -4.04 2.15 -0.86
CA PRO A 443 -4.11 1.39 0.39
C PRO A 443 -5.57 1.25 0.84
N MET A 444 -6.31 0.30 0.23
CA MET A 444 -7.70 0.03 0.57
C MET A 444 -7.81 -0.45 2.02
N ASP A 445 -8.91 -0.11 2.69
CA ASP A 445 -9.23 -0.62 4.02
C ASP A 445 -9.59 -2.10 4.03
N CYS A 446 -10.29 -2.56 3.02
CA CYS A 446 -10.77 -3.94 2.86
C CYS A 446 -10.97 -4.28 1.37
N PRO A 447 -10.87 -5.57 0.96
CA PRO A 447 -10.94 -5.92 -0.46
C PRO A 447 -12.28 -6.53 -0.89
N GLN A 448 -13.21 -6.86 0.04
CA GLN A 448 -14.29 -7.80 -0.23
C GLN A 448 -15.69 -7.18 -0.28
N ARG A 449 -15.94 -6.18 0.57
CA ARG A 449 -17.27 -5.57 0.72
C ARG A 449 -17.42 -4.30 -0.13
N ASP A 450 -18.57 -3.67 -0.07
CA ASP A 450 -18.88 -2.44 -0.77
C ASP A 450 -18.22 -1.19 -0.12
N GLU A 451 -16.91 -1.21 0.05
CA GLU A 451 -16.07 -0.12 0.57
C GLU A 451 -14.82 0.00 -0.29
N ARG A 452 -13.71 -0.66 0.03
CA ARG A 452 -12.46 -0.74 -0.76
C ARG A 452 -11.90 0.65 -1.08
N PHE A 453 -11.84 1.51 -0.06
CA PHE A 453 -11.36 2.89 -0.17
C PHE A 453 -9.97 3.07 0.43
N GLY A 454 -9.25 4.07 -0.07
CA GLY A 454 -7.98 4.50 0.52
C GLY A 454 -8.19 5.30 1.81
N TRP A 455 -8.65 4.62 2.88
CA TRP A 455 -8.86 5.24 4.20
C TRP A 455 -7.55 5.76 4.77
N THR A 456 -7.49 7.07 5.03
CA THR A 456 -6.27 7.75 5.47
C THR A 456 -5.87 7.37 6.90
N GLY A 457 -6.83 7.07 7.77
CA GLY A 457 -6.57 6.60 9.13
C GLY A 457 -5.85 5.27 9.15
N ASP A 458 -6.36 4.31 8.39
CA ASP A 458 -5.77 2.97 8.23
C ASP A 458 -4.37 3.05 7.63
N ALA A 459 -4.23 3.80 6.54
CA ALA A 459 -2.95 3.99 5.87
C ALA A 459 -1.89 4.61 6.80
N GLN A 460 -2.24 5.60 7.61
CA GLN A 460 -1.28 6.25 8.50
C GLN A 460 -0.85 5.34 9.66
N VAL A 461 -1.77 4.65 10.36
CA VAL A 461 -1.39 3.80 11.52
C VAL A 461 -0.53 2.62 11.09
N PHE A 462 -0.76 2.11 9.89
CA PHE A 462 -0.06 0.94 9.36
C PHE A 462 1.22 1.28 8.56
N SER A 463 1.44 2.54 8.17
CA SER A 463 2.52 2.93 7.24
C SER A 463 3.92 2.50 7.67
N GLU A 464 4.23 2.52 8.98
CA GLU A 464 5.53 2.06 9.48
C GLU A 464 5.67 0.52 9.33
N THR A 465 4.62 -0.23 9.64
CA THR A 465 4.58 -1.68 9.41
C THR A 465 4.70 -2.00 7.92
N ALA A 466 3.98 -1.30 7.07
CA ALA A 466 4.02 -1.51 5.62
C ALA A 466 5.42 -1.34 5.06
N LEU A 467 6.15 -0.30 5.49
CA LEU A 467 7.51 0.00 5.03
C LEU A 467 8.57 -0.95 5.58
N PHE A 468 8.33 -1.60 6.72
CA PHE A 468 9.16 -2.71 7.15
C PHE A 468 8.89 -3.98 6.34
N ASN A 469 7.63 -4.28 6.10
CA ASN A 469 7.21 -5.49 5.41
C ASN A 469 7.60 -5.52 3.94
N ALA A 470 7.52 -4.34 3.26
CA ALA A 470 7.68 -4.27 1.80
C ALA A 470 8.17 -2.89 1.32
N ASP A 471 8.76 -2.82 0.12
CA ASP A 471 9.21 -1.57 -0.53
C ASP A 471 8.02 -0.76 -1.07
N CYS A 472 7.31 -0.11 -0.16
CA CYS A 472 6.11 0.67 -0.46
C CYS A 472 6.38 2.12 -0.88
N ALA A 473 7.64 2.51 -1.15
CA ALA A 473 7.96 3.92 -1.36
C ALA A 473 7.24 4.52 -2.58
N ALA A 474 7.30 3.87 -3.73
CA ALA A 474 6.60 4.33 -4.94
C ALA A 474 5.07 4.32 -4.76
N PHE A 475 4.54 3.31 -4.08
CA PHE A 475 3.11 3.17 -3.79
C PHE A 475 2.57 4.32 -2.93
N TYR A 476 3.23 4.63 -1.83
CA TYR A 476 2.84 5.76 -0.98
C TYR A 476 3.12 7.13 -1.64
N SER A 477 4.17 7.25 -2.46
CA SER A 477 4.44 8.48 -3.22
C SER A 477 3.27 8.83 -4.16
N LYS A 478 2.69 7.83 -4.84
CA LYS A 478 1.48 7.98 -5.65
C LYS A 478 0.28 8.40 -4.80
N TYR A 479 0.05 7.72 -3.69
CA TYR A 479 -1.05 8.02 -2.78
C TYR A 479 -0.98 9.46 -2.22
N LEU A 480 0.22 9.93 -1.89
CA LEU A 480 0.47 11.30 -1.44
C LEU A 480 0.26 12.34 -2.54
N GLU A 481 0.51 11.99 -3.81
CA GLU A 481 0.20 12.88 -4.94
C GLU A 481 -1.30 13.11 -5.06
N ASN A 482 -2.12 12.05 -5.04
CA ASN A 482 -3.59 12.18 -5.00
C ASN A 482 -4.04 12.96 -3.77
N MET A 483 -3.51 12.65 -2.59
CA MET A 483 -3.82 13.35 -1.34
C MET A 483 -3.56 14.87 -1.44
N ARG A 484 -2.46 15.27 -2.09
CA ARG A 484 -2.14 16.68 -2.27
C ARG A 484 -3.18 17.40 -3.13
N GLN A 485 -3.68 16.77 -4.18
CA GLN A 485 -4.73 17.36 -5.02
C GLN A 485 -6.01 17.58 -4.21
N GLU A 486 -6.38 16.61 -3.37
CA GLU A 486 -7.52 16.75 -2.45
C GLU A 486 -7.29 17.86 -1.42
N GLN A 487 -6.09 17.94 -0.83
CA GLN A 487 -5.77 18.99 0.13
C GLN A 487 -5.85 20.40 -0.49
N LEU A 488 -5.38 20.58 -1.73
CA LEU A 488 -5.49 21.85 -2.45
C LEU A 488 -6.95 22.24 -2.66
N ARG A 489 -7.81 21.27 -2.96
CA ARG A 489 -9.24 21.49 -3.11
C ARG A 489 -9.93 21.90 -1.80
N TYR A 490 -9.56 21.27 -0.69
CA TYR A 490 -10.18 21.47 0.62
C TYR A 490 -9.46 22.50 1.50
N GLY A 491 -8.72 23.45 0.90
CA GLY A 491 -8.04 24.51 1.63
C GLY A 491 -6.99 24.00 2.62
N GLY A 492 -6.36 22.87 2.31
CA GLY A 492 -5.34 22.23 3.14
C GLY A 492 -5.85 21.04 3.96
N SER A 493 -7.17 20.85 4.08
CA SER A 493 -7.74 19.69 4.78
C SER A 493 -7.46 18.39 4.00
N CYS A 494 -7.17 17.32 4.74
CA CYS A 494 -7.00 15.98 4.18
C CYS A 494 -8.27 15.16 4.44
N PRO A 495 -8.94 14.62 3.40
CA PRO A 495 -10.19 13.90 3.55
C PRO A 495 -10.02 12.53 4.21
N PHE A 496 -11.13 11.90 4.59
CA PHE A 496 -11.14 10.58 5.22
C PHE A 496 -10.59 9.49 4.31
N VAL A 497 -10.82 9.60 3.01
CA VAL A 497 -10.39 8.65 1.97
C VAL A 497 -9.71 9.39 0.82
N VAL A 498 -8.76 8.74 0.15
CA VAL A 498 -8.04 9.27 -1.01
C VAL A 498 -7.97 8.19 -2.08
N PRO A 499 -8.47 8.44 -3.31
CA PRO A 499 -9.25 9.62 -3.75
C PRO A 499 -10.56 9.80 -2.99
N ASP A 500 -11.04 11.05 -2.85
CA ASP A 500 -12.29 11.34 -2.14
C ASP A 500 -13.51 11.06 -3.03
N CYS A 501 -13.98 9.83 -2.96
CA CYS A 501 -15.19 9.38 -3.67
C CYS A 501 -16.51 9.88 -3.02
N PHE A 502 -16.49 10.25 -1.75
CA PHE A 502 -17.69 10.77 -1.08
C PHE A 502 -18.13 12.13 -1.61
N TYR A 503 -17.18 12.95 -2.05
CA TYR A 503 -17.48 14.28 -2.58
C TYR A 503 -17.89 14.29 -4.06
N ALA A 504 -17.35 13.39 -4.86
CA ALA A 504 -17.72 13.30 -6.27
C ALA A 504 -19.24 13.16 -6.47
N ARG A 505 -19.92 12.64 -5.44
CA ARG A 505 -21.37 12.52 -5.39
C ARG A 505 -22.10 13.86 -5.18
N GLU A 506 -21.53 14.79 -4.41
CA GLU A 506 -22.18 16.08 -4.13
C GLU A 506 -22.14 17.02 -5.33
N GLU A 507 -21.11 16.97 -6.17
CA GLU A 507 -21.05 17.73 -7.42
C GLU A 507 -22.03 17.22 -8.48
N LEU A 508 -22.41 15.93 -8.40
CA LEU A 508 -23.43 15.36 -9.28
C LEU A 508 -24.87 15.79 -8.88
N TYR A 509 -25.06 16.22 -7.64
CA TYR A 509 -26.32 16.83 -7.20
C TYR A 509 -26.20 18.35 -7.35
N ASP A 510 -26.56 18.82 -8.54
CA ASP A 510 -26.63 20.24 -8.91
C ASP A 510 -27.46 21.02 -7.86
N GLY A 511 -26.81 21.93 -7.12
CA GLY A 511 -27.44 22.83 -6.17
C GLY A 511 -27.23 22.56 -4.68
N ALA A 512 -26.53 21.53 -4.25
CA ALA A 512 -26.17 21.38 -2.85
C ALA A 512 -25.05 22.37 -2.48
N LYS A 513 -25.43 23.55 -1.98
CA LYS A 513 -24.49 24.42 -1.26
C LYS A 513 -23.89 23.63 -0.10
N PRO A 514 -22.58 23.82 0.23
CA PRO A 514 -22.02 23.24 1.44
C PRO A 514 -22.96 23.56 2.60
N VAL A 515 -23.39 22.53 3.33
CA VAL A 515 -24.27 22.73 4.50
C VAL A 515 -23.42 23.44 5.54
N GLU A 516 -23.61 24.74 5.71
CA GLU A 516 -22.78 25.68 6.48
C GLU A 516 -22.62 25.33 7.97
N ASN A 517 -23.31 24.30 8.49
CA ASN A 517 -23.33 23.96 9.91
C ASN A 517 -23.26 22.46 10.24
N ASN A 518 -22.82 21.60 9.32
CA ASN A 518 -22.64 20.19 9.64
C ASN A 518 -21.14 19.93 9.94
N ASP A 519 -20.80 19.75 11.23
CA ASP A 519 -19.43 19.47 11.68
C ASP A 519 -18.78 18.25 10.98
N PHE A 520 -19.57 17.26 10.55
CA PHE A 520 -19.12 16.12 9.76
C PHE A 520 -18.60 16.54 8.39
N MET A 521 -19.22 17.55 7.79
CA MET A 521 -18.87 18.03 6.45
C MET A 521 -17.77 19.11 6.45
N LEU A 522 -17.47 19.73 7.61
CA LEU A 522 -16.41 20.72 7.76
C LEU A 522 -15.02 20.08 7.59
N GLY A 523 -14.53 20.12 6.34
CA GLY A 523 -13.20 19.63 5.96
C GLY A 523 -13.10 18.12 5.80
N ARG A 524 -14.18 17.35 6.01
CA ARG A 524 -14.24 15.88 5.84
C ARG A 524 -13.03 15.15 6.42
N THR A 525 -12.59 15.57 7.61
CA THR A 525 -11.37 15.10 8.20
C THR A 525 -11.52 14.79 9.68
N SER A 526 -10.64 13.94 10.18
CA SER A 526 -10.51 13.59 11.60
C SER A 526 -9.05 13.51 11.98
N ALA A 527 -8.73 13.72 13.25
CA ALA A 527 -7.41 13.42 13.78
C ALA A 527 -7.07 11.92 13.60
N GLY A 528 -5.82 11.63 13.31
CA GLY A 528 -5.36 10.30 12.94
C GLY A 528 -5.60 9.98 11.45
N TRP A 529 -6.68 10.46 10.85
CA TRP A 529 -6.97 10.32 9.41
C TRP A 529 -6.23 11.38 8.60
N GLY A 530 -6.54 12.65 8.79
CA GLY A 530 -5.88 13.76 8.08
C GLY A 530 -4.38 13.84 8.33
N ASP A 531 -3.92 13.31 9.45
CA ASP A 531 -2.50 13.24 9.81
C ASP A 531 -1.69 12.27 8.95
N ALA A 532 -2.33 11.47 8.10
CA ALA A 532 -1.67 10.69 7.05
C ALA A 532 -0.78 11.58 6.17
N SER A 533 -1.22 12.81 5.89
CA SER A 533 -0.49 13.81 5.09
C SER A 533 0.82 14.30 5.73
N VAL A 534 1.04 13.99 7.01
CA VAL A 534 2.26 14.33 7.76
C VAL A 534 3.06 13.06 8.11
N ILE A 535 2.38 12.01 8.55
CA ILE A 535 3.02 10.80 9.08
C ILE A 535 3.59 9.95 7.97
N ILE A 536 2.87 9.78 6.84
CA ILE A 536 3.36 8.98 5.71
C ILE A 536 4.62 9.60 5.08
N PRO A 537 4.68 10.92 4.74
CA PRO A 537 5.91 11.55 4.25
C PRO A 537 7.10 11.42 5.22
N ARG A 538 6.85 11.60 6.51
CA ARG A 538 7.88 11.41 7.54
C ARG A 538 8.40 9.96 7.56
N ASN A 539 7.50 8.97 7.48
CA ASN A 539 7.89 7.56 7.46
C ASN A 539 8.64 7.22 6.17
N LEU A 540 8.21 7.71 5.01
CA LEU A 540 8.96 7.55 3.75
C LEU A 540 10.39 8.06 3.90
N TYR A 541 10.58 9.29 4.40
CA TYR A 541 11.91 9.83 4.63
C TYR A 541 12.73 8.98 5.62
N LYS A 542 12.10 8.56 6.72
CA LYS A 542 12.75 7.68 7.70
C LYS A 542 13.30 6.41 7.05
N PHE A 543 12.53 5.75 6.19
CA PHE A 543 12.89 4.46 5.60
C PHE A 543 13.78 4.58 4.36
N THR A 544 13.65 5.64 3.58
CA THR A 544 14.39 5.81 2.33
C THR A 544 15.60 6.72 2.46
N GLY A 545 15.61 7.66 3.40
CA GLY A 545 16.61 8.73 3.48
C GLY A 545 16.56 9.70 2.29
N ASP A 546 15.50 9.66 1.49
CA ASP A 546 15.35 10.47 0.29
C ASP A 546 14.84 11.88 0.64
N LYS A 547 15.76 12.83 0.66
CA LYS A 547 15.46 14.24 0.97
C LYS A 547 14.62 14.90 -0.13
N GLU A 548 14.81 14.50 -1.40
CA GLU A 548 14.07 15.08 -2.51
C GLU A 548 12.61 14.58 -2.50
N GLU A 549 12.38 13.32 -2.14
CA GLU A 549 11.02 12.81 -1.92
C GLU A 549 10.34 13.50 -0.73
N LEU A 550 11.05 13.76 0.36
CA LEU A 550 10.52 14.56 1.47
C LEU A 550 10.18 15.98 1.00
N LYS A 551 11.04 16.63 0.23
CA LYS A 551 10.83 17.98 -0.32
C LYS A 551 9.60 18.01 -1.24
N LYS A 552 9.42 16.98 -2.07
CA LYS A 552 8.23 16.81 -2.94
C LYS A 552 6.95 16.73 -2.11
N ASN A 553 6.98 16.02 -0.97
CA ASN A 553 5.80 15.78 -0.11
C ASN A 553 5.69 16.75 1.09
N TYR A 554 6.65 17.64 1.31
CA TYR A 554 6.57 18.68 2.33
C TYR A 554 5.33 19.59 2.19
N PRO A 555 4.87 19.93 0.96
CA PRO A 555 3.61 20.66 0.79
C PRO A 555 2.40 19.98 1.43
N ASN A 556 2.30 18.64 1.41
CA ASN A 556 1.22 17.91 2.09
C ASN A 556 1.23 18.17 3.60
N MET A 557 2.43 18.09 4.21
CA MET A 557 2.62 18.32 5.64
C MET A 557 2.27 19.76 6.03
N LYS A 558 2.75 20.72 5.24
CA LYS A 558 2.48 22.14 5.41
C LYS A 558 1.00 22.46 5.28
N LEU A 559 0.35 22.03 4.22
CA LEU A 559 -1.08 22.27 3.97
C LEU A 559 -1.93 21.80 5.16
N TRP A 560 -1.68 20.61 5.68
CA TRP A 560 -2.40 20.09 6.83
C TRP A 560 -2.14 20.90 8.11
N THR A 561 -0.89 21.20 8.40
CA THR A 561 -0.52 21.94 9.62
C THR A 561 -1.08 23.37 9.59
N GLU A 562 -1.04 24.05 8.44
CA GLU A 562 -1.64 25.38 8.26
C GLU A 562 -3.17 25.32 8.36
N PHE A 563 -3.81 24.30 7.80
CA PHE A 563 -5.26 24.09 7.95
C PHE A 563 -5.66 23.95 9.42
N LEU A 564 -4.91 23.16 10.20
CA LEU A 564 -5.15 23.02 11.64
C LEU A 564 -4.96 24.35 12.40
N LEU A 565 -3.87 25.06 12.09
CA LEU A 565 -3.58 26.37 12.70
C LEU A 565 -4.67 27.39 12.38
N LEU A 566 -5.05 27.53 11.11
CA LEU A 566 -6.11 28.46 10.69
C LEU A 566 -7.46 28.11 11.32
N SER A 567 -7.77 26.81 11.39
CA SER A 567 -9.01 26.34 12.03
C SER A 567 -9.06 26.66 13.53
N ASP A 568 -7.92 26.57 14.23
CA ASP A 568 -7.81 26.96 15.64
C ASP A 568 -7.89 28.49 15.80
N GLU A 569 -7.19 29.26 15.00
CA GLU A 569 -7.19 30.72 15.04
C GLU A 569 -8.59 31.31 14.81
N ASN A 570 -9.33 30.78 13.84
CA ASN A 570 -10.72 31.15 13.56
C ASN A 570 -11.67 30.87 14.75
N ARG A 571 -11.24 30.02 15.70
CA ARG A 571 -11.98 29.66 16.93
C ARG A 571 -11.37 30.27 18.21
N GLY A 572 -10.49 31.29 18.07
CA GLY A 572 -9.91 32.04 19.14
C GLY A 572 -8.51 31.60 19.59
N GLY A 573 -7.84 30.76 18.81
CA GLY A 573 -6.41 30.43 18.95
C GLY A 573 -6.05 29.77 20.29
N LYS A 574 -6.89 28.87 20.79
CA LYS A 574 -6.71 28.22 22.10
C LYS A 574 -5.66 27.11 22.09
N ARG A 575 -5.15 26.77 20.95
CA ARG A 575 -4.25 25.61 20.73
C ARG A 575 -4.85 24.27 21.15
N ILE A 576 -6.18 24.16 21.09
CA ILE A 576 -6.98 22.98 21.43
C ILE A 576 -7.91 22.66 20.27
N ARG A 577 -7.89 21.42 19.82
CA ARG A 577 -8.78 20.90 18.77
C ARG A 577 -9.87 20.02 19.41
N ASP A 578 -10.85 20.64 20.06
CA ASP A 578 -12.02 19.97 20.66
C ASP A 578 -13.30 20.22 19.89
N TYR A 579 -13.19 20.42 18.59
CA TYR A 579 -14.23 20.76 17.66
C TYR A 579 -14.15 19.90 16.39
N GLY A 580 -15.25 19.93 15.63
CA GLY A 580 -15.40 19.13 14.40
C GLY A 580 -15.64 17.64 14.70
N PHE A 581 -15.98 16.89 13.66
CA PHE A 581 -16.14 15.45 13.76
C PHE A 581 -14.81 14.76 14.00
N GLN A 582 -14.79 13.78 14.91
CA GLN A 582 -13.62 12.98 15.24
C GLN A 582 -14.02 11.49 15.34
N PHE A 583 -13.31 10.61 14.66
CA PHE A 583 -13.48 9.16 14.82
C PHE A 583 -13.00 8.65 16.18
N GLY A 584 -12.16 9.40 16.90
CA GLY A 584 -11.60 8.99 18.18
C GLY A 584 -10.71 7.75 18.05
N ASP A 585 -10.68 6.92 19.08
CA ASP A 585 -10.01 5.62 19.02
C ASP A 585 -10.96 4.56 18.44
N TRP A 586 -11.11 4.56 17.12
CA TRP A 586 -12.11 3.81 16.37
C TRP A 586 -12.07 2.32 16.68
N LEU A 587 -13.24 1.74 16.94
CA LEU A 587 -13.46 0.32 17.29
C LEU A 587 -12.78 -0.14 18.59
N ALA A 588 -12.43 0.78 19.49
CA ALA A 588 -12.08 0.43 20.87
C ALA A 588 -13.24 -0.25 21.61
N LEU A 589 -12.93 -1.16 22.53
CA LEU A 589 -13.94 -1.94 23.27
C LEU A 589 -14.21 -1.39 24.69
N ASP A 590 -13.71 -0.21 25.03
CA ASP A 590 -13.84 0.38 26.37
C ASP A 590 -15.06 1.31 26.53
N ASN A 591 -15.77 1.63 25.44
CA ASN A 591 -16.99 2.42 25.53
C ASN A 591 -18.15 1.57 26.07
N PRO A 592 -18.84 1.96 27.17
CA PRO A 592 -19.96 1.22 27.69
C PRO A 592 -21.16 1.23 26.75
N ASP A 593 -21.30 2.21 25.84
CA ASP A 593 -22.27 2.19 24.75
C ASP A 593 -21.67 1.43 23.54
N PRO A 594 -22.12 0.22 23.25
CA PRO A 594 -21.60 -0.58 22.13
C PRO A 594 -21.96 0.00 20.75
N SER A 595 -22.89 0.96 20.68
CA SER A 595 -23.23 1.67 19.45
C SER A 595 -22.21 2.78 19.11
N ASP A 596 -21.55 3.36 20.10
CA ASP A 596 -20.47 4.33 19.90
C ASP A 596 -19.13 3.61 19.67
N LYS A 597 -18.58 3.77 18.47
CA LYS A 597 -17.33 3.13 18.03
C LYS A 597 -16.06 3.92 18.39
N ARG A 598 -16.18 5.09 19.02
CA ARG A 598 -15.06 6.04 19.22
C ARG A 598 -14.18 5.73 20.42
N GLY A 599 -14.53 4.75 21.25
CA GLY A 599 -13.86 4.49 22.52
C GLY A 599 -14.14 5.56 23.59
N LEU A 600 -13.59 5.38 24.80
CA LEU A 600 -13.75 6.29 25.95
C LEU A 600 -12.76 7.45 25.97
N THR A 601 -11.64 7.36 25.25
CA THR A 601 -10.65 8.44 25.23
C THR A 601 -11.27 9.71 24.65
N ASP A 602 -11.10 10.84 25.37
CA ASP A 602 -11.62 12.14 24.92
C ASP A 602 -11.13 12.44 23.48
N THR A 603 -12.08 12.64 22.58
CA THR A 603 -11.78 12.85 21.16
C THR A 603 -11.04 14.17 20.91
N GLY A 604 -11.30 15.20 21.75
CA GLY A 604 -10.58 16.47 21.74
C GLY A 604 -9.13 16.32 22.20
N PHE A 605 -8.87 15.42 23.17
CA PHE A 605 -7.49 15.09 23.54
C PHE A 605 -6.76 14.42 22.37
N ILE A 606 -7.34 13.38 21.76
CA ILE A 606 -6.74 12.70 20.59
C ILE A 606 -6.45 13.74 19.50
N ALA A 607 -7.44 14.56 19.16
CA ALA A 607 -7.30 15.56 18.12
C ALA A 607 -6.23 16.62 18.42
N THR A 608 -6.11 17.04 19.69
CA THR A 608 -5.08 18.01 20.09
C THR A 608 -3.70 17.38 20.14
N ALA A 609 -3.59 16.11 20.57
CA ALA A 609 -2.33 15.36 20.54
C ALA A 609 -1.80 15.19 19.10
N TYR A 610 -2.68 14.90 18.14
CA TYR A 610 -2.30 14.83 16.73
C TYR A 610 -1.97 16.21 16.14
N TYR A 611 -2.65 17.28 16.57
CA TYR A 611 -2.29 18.65 16.18
C TYR A 611 -0.87 19.02 16.64
N TYR A 612 -0.51 18.66 17.87
CA TYR A 612 0.86 18.79 18.36
C TYR A 612 1.85 17.99 17.50
N ASN A 613 1.54 16.71 17.24
CA ASN A 613 2.40 15.83 16.46
C ASN A 613 2.59 16.33 15.02
N ALA A 614 1.52 16.82 14.39
CA ALA A 614 1.58 17.40 13.05
C ALA A 614 2.53 18.63 13.03
N ALA A 615 2.38 19.56 13.97
CA ALA A 615 3.26 20.71 14.08
C ALA A 615 4.73 20.32 14.30
N ALA A 616 4.98 19.38 15.22
CA ALA A 616 6.34 18.92 15.56
C ALA A 616 7.02 18.20 14.39
N LEU A 617 6.30 17.33 13.66
CA LEU A 617 6.84 16.60 12.51
C LEU A 617 7.05 17.53 11.31
N THR A 618 6.15 18.48 11.07
CA THR A 618 6.28 19.46 9.99
C THR A 618 7.45 20.40 10.26
N ALA A 619 7.69 20.79 11.52
CA ALA A 619 8.86 21.58 11.92
C ALA A 619 10.17 20.84 11.59
N LYS A 620 10.27 19.56 11.94
CA LYS A 620 11.44 18.72 11.64
C LYS A 620 11.65 18.60 10.11
N ALA A 621 10.57 18.35 9.36
CA ALA A 621 10.62 18.24 7.92
C ALA A 621 11.07 19.54 7.26
N ALA A 622 10.53 20.71 7.69
CA ALA A 622 10.92 22.02 7.21
C ALA A 622 12.43 22.23 7.29
N LYS A 623 13.03 21.97 8.44
CA LYS A 623 14.49 22.09 8.64
C LYS A 623 15.28 21.14 7.73
N ILE A 624 14.83 19.91 7.57
CA ILE A 624 15.49 18.94 6.67
C ILE A 624 15.49 19.43 5.23
N VAL A 625 14.38 20.01 4.75
CA VAL A 625 14.27 20.51 3.36
C VAL A 625 14.85 21.90 3.16
N GLY A 626 15.32 22.58 4.22
CA GLY A 626 15.98 23.87 4.17
C GLY A 626 15.07 25.09 4.42
N GLU A 627 13.84 24.87 4.92
CA GLU A 627 12.85 25.90 5.25
C GLU A 627 12.94 26.30 6.73
N GLU A 628 14.09 26.84 7.16
CA GLU A 628 14.41 27.11 8.56
C GLU A 628 13.36 27.99 9.27
N ARG A 629 12.88 29.08 8.62
CA ARG A 629 11.88 29.99 9.22
C ARG A 629 10.55 29.30 9.47
N GLU A 630 10.14 28.41 8.57
CA GLU A 630 8.93 27.60 8.74
C GLU A 630 9.14 26.58 9.87
N GLY A 631 10.33 25.97 9.92
CA GLY A 631 10.72 25.07 11.02
C GLY A 631 10.56 25.72 12.38
N GLU A 632 11.10 26.93 12.57
CA GLU A 632 10.96 27.69 13.82
C GLU A 632 9.51 28.08 14.12
N LYS A 633 8.72 28.42 13.07
CA LYS A 633 7.28 28.72 13.23
C LYS A 633 6.53 27.54 13.82
N TYR A 634 6.72 26.35 13.26
CA TYR A 634 6.01 25.15 13.69
C TYR A 634 6.54 24.58 15.01
N GLU A 635 7.81 24.79 15.34
CA GLU A 635 8.33 24.47 16.69
C GLU A 635 7.65 25.32 17.77
N ARG A 636 7.49 26.62 17.54
CA ARG A 636 6.74 27.49 18.47
C ARG A 636 5.29 27.05 18.60
N LEU A 637 4.64 26.74 17.47
CA LEU A 637 3.27 26.23 17.48
C LEU A 637 3.16 24.94 18.29
N ALA A 638 4.07 23.98 18.09
CA ALA A 638 4.08 22.74 18.86
C ALA A 638 4.25 23.00 20.36
N ALA A 639 5.14 23.91 20.76
CA ALA A 639 5.32 24.29 22.17
C ALA A 639 4.05 24.91 22.77
N GLU A 640 3.35 25.76 22.03
CA GLU A 640 2.08 26.36 22.45
C GLU A 640 0.98 25.30 22.66
N ILE A 641 0.89 24.34 21.71
CA ILE A 641 -0.08 23.24 21.79
C ILE A 641 0.24 22.34 22.99
N LEU A 642 1.51 22.01 23.23
CA LEU A 642 1.93 21.19 24.36
C LEU A 642 1.56 21.84 25.69
N ALA A 643 1.78 23.16 25.82
CA ALA A 643 1.37 23.92 26.99
C ALA A 643 -0.16 23.88 27.21
N ALA A 644 -0.93 23.99 26.13
CA ALA A 644 -2.39 23.89 26.19
C ALA A 644 -2.87 22.48 26.58
N ILE A 645 -2.25 21.41 26.04
CA ILE A 645 -2.52 20.02 26.44
C ILE A 645 -2.29 19.83 27.94
N ASN A 646 -1.13 20.25 28.45
CA ASN A 646 -0.78 20.10 29.84
C ASN A 646 -1.77 20.85 30.76
N LYS A 647 -2.26 22.02 30.34
CA LYS A 647 -3.24 22.81 31.11
C LYS A 647 -4.63 22.16 31.09
N LYS A 648 -5.08 21.61 29.97
CA LYS A 648 -6.48 21.15 29.82
C LYS A 648 -6.66 19.68 30.16
N TYR A 649 -5.75 18.82 29.72
CA TYR A 649 -5.95 17.39 29.68
C TYR A 649 -5.12 16.57 30.67
N ILE A 650 -4.12 17.20 31.30
CA ILE A 650 -3.27 16.55 32.29
C ILE A 650 -3.52 17.16 33.68
N SER A 651 -3.99 16.35 34.60
CA SER A 651 -4.23 16.80 36.00
C SER A 651 -2.92 16.97 36.75
N ARG A 652 -2.96 17.66 37.91
CA ARG A 652 -1.76 17.90 38.74
C ARG A 652 -1.11 16.61 39.23
N ASN A 653 -1.86 15.54 39.36
CA ASN A 653 -1.39 14.20 39.75
C ASN A 653 -1.09 13.28 38.54
N GLY A 654 -1.00 13.84 37.33
CA GLY A 654 -0.56 13.12 36.12
C GLY A 654 -1.62 12.23 35.44
N ILE A 655 -2.90 12.34 35.84
CA ILE A 655 -3.98 11.63 35.15
C ILE A 655 -4.29 12.34 33.84
N ILE A 656 -4.36 11.58 32.74
CA ILE A 656 -4.49 12.05 31.36
C ILE A 656 -5.85 11.66 30.82
N ALA A 657 -6.59 12.64 30.28
CA ALA A 657 -7.75 12.47 29.42
C ALA A 657 -8.57 11.18 29.62
N ASN A 658 -9.51 11.15 30.50
CA ASN A 658 -10.40 10.02 30.84
C ASN A 658 -9.69 8.76 31.37
N ASP A 659 -8.40 8.82 31.68
CA ASP A 659 -7.63 7.73 32.31
C ASP A 659 -7.70 6.41 31.51
N THR A 660 -7.50 6.46 30.17
CA THR A 660 -7.61 5.32 29.27
C THR A 660 -6.24 4.81 28.77
N GLN A 661 -6.18 3.55 28.30
CA GLN A 661 -4.96 2.97 27.71
C GLN A 661 -4.46 3.83 26.54
N THR A 662 -5.35 4.27 25.65
CA THR A 662 -5.04 5.10 24.47
C THR A 662 -4.49 6.46 24.85
N ALA A 663 -5.05 7.12 25.88
CA ALA A 663 -4.58 8.42 26.32
C ALA A 663 -3.11 8.36 26.75
N TYR A 664 -2.74 7.37 27.54
CA TYR A 664 -1.35 7.19 27.99
C TYR A 664 -0.42 6.74 26.87
N ALA A 665 -0.88 5.85 25.98
CA ALA A 665 -0.10 5.42 24.83
C ALA A 665 0.29 6.61 23.95
N LEU A 666 -0.68 7.47 23.59
CA LEU A 666 -0.42 8.70 22.83
C LEU A 666 0.48 9.68 23.58
N ALA A 667 0.24 9.88 24.88
CA ALA A 667 1.02 10.82 25.67
C ALA A 667 2.51 10.41 25.75
N ILE A 668 2.79 9.12 25.87
CA ILE A 668 4.16 8.60 25.91
C ILE A 668 4.81 8.69 24.52
N GLU A 669 4.08 8.26 23.46
CA GLU A 669 4.65 8.23 22.11
C GLU A 669 4.93 9.62 21.55
N PHE A 670 4.05 10.57 21.80
CA PHE A 670 4.22 11.95 21.33
C PHE A 670 4.99 12.86 22.32
N GLY A 671 5.38 12.33 23.50
CA GLY A 671 6.14 13.11 24.49
C GLY A 671 5.32 14.21 25.18
N LEU A 672 4.02 13.99 25.40
CA LEU A 672 3.11 14.97 25.99
C LEU A 672 3.16 15.00 27.51
N ALA A 673 3.68 13.95 28.16
CA ALA A 673 3.72 13.79 29.60
C ALA A 673 5.03 13.14 30.06
N ASP A 674 5.30 13.18 31.35
CA ASP A 674 6.44 12.47 31.95
C ASP A 674 6.29 10.97 31.73
N ILE A 675 7.28 10.35 31.06
CA ILE A 675 7.23 8.97 30.63
C ILE A 675 7.15 7.97 31.79
N LYS A 676 7.75 8.27 32.95
CA LYS A 676 7.77 7.39 34.12
C LYS A 676 6.40 7.32 34.77
N SER A 677 5.79 8.49 35.04
CA SER A 677 4.47 8.56 35.66
C SER A 677 3.37 8.06 34.71
N ALA A 678 3.39 8.47 33.45
CA ALA A 678 2.44 8.01 32.44
C ALA A 678 2.57 6.50 32.19
N GLY A 679 3.79 5.98 32.07
CA GLY A 679 4.05 4.55 31.88
C GLY A 679 3.63 3.70 33.08
N LYS A 680 3.89 4.17 34.31
CA LYS A 680 3.42 3.50 35.51
C LYS A 680 1.89 3.37 35.50
N ARG A 681 1.18 4.47 35.22
CA ARG A 681 -0.28 4.45 35.19
C ARG A 681 -0.84 3.59 34.06
N LEU A 682 -0.22 3.64 32.86
CA LEU A 682 -0.58 2.74 31.76
C LEU A 682 -0.47 1.26 32.16
N ASN A 683 0.65 0.90 32.79
CA ASN A 683 0.85 -0.48 33.25
C ASN A 683 -0.16 -0.89 34.30
N GLU A 684 -0.51 0.00 35.25
CA GLU A 684 -1.56 -0.21 36.24
C GLU A 684 -2.93 -0.41 35.58
N LYS A 685 -3.29 0.44 34.61
CA LYS A 685 -4.55 0.31 33.86
C LYS A 685 -4.68 -1.04 33.14
N ILE A 686 -3.60 -1.53 32.56
CA ILE A 686 -3.56 -2.81 31.89
C ILE A 686 -3.71 -3.95 32.91
N ALA A 687 -3.06 -3.87 34.06
CA ALA A 687 -3.23 -4.85 35.15
C ALA A 687 -4.66 -4.83 35.71
N GLU A 688 -5.26 -3.64 35.93
CA GLU A 688 -6.66 -3.45 36.36
C GLU A 688 -7.64 -4.10 35.37
N SER A 689 -7.35 -4.07 34.05
CA SER A 689 -8.16 -4.72 33.00
C SER A 689 -7.94 -6.24 32.91
N GLY A 690 -7.10 -6.85 33.74
CA GLY A 690 -6.69 -8.23 33.63
C GLY A 690 -5.85 -8.52 32.38
N TYR A 691 -4.97 -7.60 32.04
CA TYR A 691 -4.10 -7.65 30.86
C TYR A 691 -4.89 -7.79 29.55
N LYS A 692 -5.97 -7.01 29.40
CA LYS A 692 -6.79 -6.96 28.19
C LYS A 692 -6.57 -5.64 27.46
N LEU A 693 -6.57 -5.71 26.13
CA LEU A 693 -6.62 -4.55 25.26
C LEU A 693 -7.95 -3.83 25.42
N SER A 694 -7.92 -2.51 25.47
CA SER A 694 -9.14 -1.68 25.41
C SER A 694 -9.04 -0.62 24.31
N THR A 695 -8.02 -0.73 23.45
CA THR A 695 -7.69 0.23 22.41
C THR A 695 -8.34 -0.12 21.08
N GLY A 696 -8.61 0.93 20.27
CA GLY A 696 -9.00 0.87 18.87
C GLY A 696 -7.81 1.06 17.93
N PHE A 697 -8.07 1.56 16.70
CA PHE A 697 -7.04 1.72 15.67
C PHE A 697 -5.88 2.61 16.12
N ILE A 698 -6.20 3.77 16.74
CA ILE A 698 -5.19 4.74 17.17
C ILE A 698 -4.35 4.19 18.32
N GLY A 699 -5.01 3.76 19.40
CA GLY A 699 -4.30 3.34 20.61
C GLY A 699 -3.46 2.09 20.40
N THR A 700 -3.97 1.13 19.64
CA THR A 700 -3.28 -0.15 19.38
C THR A 700 -1.95 0.04 18.66
N ALA A 701 -1.87 0.98 17.72
CA ALA A 701 -0.63 1.26 16.98
C ALA A 701 0.53 1.70 17.90
N PHE A 702 0.23 2.33 19.03
CA PHE A 702 1.24 2.92 19.93
C PHE A 702 1.42 2.16 21.25
N LEU A 703 0.45 1.34 21.66
CA LEU A 703 0.38 0.78 23.01
C LEU A 703 1.63 0.00 23.43
N LEU A 704 2.09 -0.96 22.60
CA LEU A 704 3.24 -1.79 22.95
C LEU A 704 4.55 -0.99 22.92
N GLY A 705 4.66 -0.01 22.02
CA GLY A 705 5.76 0.92 21.96
C GLY A 705 5.86 1.77 23.21
N ALA A 706 4.75 2.36 23.64
CA ALA A 706 4.66 3.18 24.85
C ALA A 706 5.05 2.41 26.11
N LEU A 707 4.56 1.16 26.27
CA LEU A 707 4.95 0.27 27.36
C LEU A 707 6.45 -0.02 27.37
N THR A 708 7.01 -0.33 26.21
CA THR A 708 8.43 -0.65 26.07
C THR A 708 9.31 0.55 26.39
N LYS A 709 8.97 1.73 25.87
CA LYS A 709 9.65 3.00 26.18
C LYS A 709 9.64 3.33 27.68
N ALA A 710 8.53 3.03 28.33
CA ALA A 710 8.37 3.27 29.77
C ALA A 710 9.00 2.19 30.66
N GLY A 711 9.62 1.13 30.08
CA GLY A 711 10.28 0.06 30.81
C GLY A 711 9.38 -1.12 31.18
N TYR A 712 8.17 -1.20 30.63
CA TYR A 712 7.20 -2.27 30.88
C TYR A 712 7.08 -3.27 29.72
N ALA A 713 8.21 -3.65 29.13
CA ALA A 713 8.26 -4.56 28.00
C ALA A 713 7.59 -5.93 28.28
N LYS A 714 7.71 -6.45 29.50
CA LYS A 714 7.04 -7.70 29.93
C LYS A 714 5.53 -7.61 29.79
N THR A 715 4.94 -6.46 30.14
CA THR A 715 3.50 -6.20 29.95
C THR A 715 3.13 -6.13 28.46
N ALA A 716 3.97 -5.49 27.63
CA ALA A 716 3.78 -5.45 26.17
C ALA A 716 3.74 -6.88 25.59
N TYR A 717 4.68 -7.73 25.94
CA TYR A 717 4.67 -9.14 25.54
C TYR A 717 3.47 -9.92 26.08
N THR A 718 3.02 -9.61 27.29
CA THR A 718 1.82 -10.28 27.86
C THR A 718 0.56 -9.96 27.06
N LEU A 719 0.43 -8.72 26.59
CA LEU A 719 -0.67 -8.35 25.68
C LEU A 719 -0.53 -9.02 24.31
N LEU A 720 0.67 -9.02 23.73
CA LEU A 720 0.92 -9.59 22.40
C LEU A 720 0.65 -11.10 22.37
N LEU A 721 1.07 -11.83 23.42
CA LEU A 721 0.97 -13.28 23.50
C LEU A 721 -0.33 -13.78 24.14
N ARG A 722 -1.26 -12.87 24.44
CA ARG A 722 -2.59 -13.22 24.92
C ARG A 722 -3.38 -13.96 23.85
N GLU A 723 -4.11 -15.01 24.22
CA GLU A 723 -4.88 -15.85 23.30
C GLU A 723 -6.40 -15.65 23.42
N GLU A 724 -6.88 -15.04 24.52
CA GLU A 724 -8.30 -14.78 24.69
C GLU A 724 -8.68 -13.38 24.21
N LEU A 725 -9.94 -13.22 23.82
CA LEU A 725 -10.54 -11.95 23.41
C LEU A 725 -10.42 -10.86 24.52
N PRO A 726 -10.05 -9.63 24.19
CA PRO A 726 -9.53 -9.15 22.91
C PRO A 726 -8.03 -9.40 22.80
N SER A 727 -7.59 -9.95 21.67
CA SER A 727 -6.17 -10.13 21.36
C SER A 727 -5.95 -10.51 19.89
N TRP A 728 -4.74 -10.33 19.37
CA TRP A 728 -4.36 -10.77 18.04
C TRP A 728 -4.37 -12.29 17.88
N LEU A 729 -3.92 -13.03 18.91
CA LEU A 729 -3.85 -14.49 18.85
C LEU A 729 -5.22 -15.16 19.01
N TYR A 730 -6.20 -14.45 19.57
CA TYR A 730 -7.59 -14.91 19.54
C TYR A 730 -8.08 -15.11 18.10
N ALA A 731 -7.85 -14.12 17.21
CA ALA A 731 -8.22 -14.24 15.81
C ALA A 731 -7.51 -15.43 15.13
N VAL A 732 -6.23 -15.64 15.42
CA VAL A 732 -5.45 -16.80 14.93
C VAL A 732 -6.09 -18.13 15.42
N ASN A 733 -6.45 -18.21 16.68
CA ASN A 733 -7.11 -19.39 17.25
C ASN A 733 -8.48 -19.67 16.61
N MET A 734 -9.16 -18.62 16.12
CA MET A 734 -10.42 -18.74 15.40
C MET A 734 -10.23 -19.00 13.89
N GLY A 735 -9.00 -19.24 13.42
CA GLY A 735 -8.69 -19.61 12.04
C GLY A 735 -8.46 -18.45 11.09
N ALA A 736 -8.20 -17.25 11.60
CA ALA A 736 -7.87 -16.08 10.77
C ALA A 736 -6.63 -16.33 9.90
N THR A 737 -6.71 -15.92 8.64
CA THR A 737 -5.59 -15.90 7.68
C THR A 737 -5.15 -14.48 7.31
N THR A 738 -5.87 -13.51 7.82
CA THR A 738 -5.72 -12.06 7.67
C THR A 738 -6.03 -11.37 8.99
N VAL A 739 -5.76 -10.08 9.12
CA VAL A 739 -6.14 -9.29 10.29
C VAL A 739 -7.60 -8.85 10.15
N TRP A 740 -8.33 -8.92 11.24
CA TRP A 740 -9.74 -8.51 11.29
C TRP A 740 -9.89 -7.03 11.64
N GLU A 741 -10.99 -6.43 11.17
CA GLU A 741 -11.36 -5.05 11.48
C GLU A 741 -11.69 -4.85 12.97
N ARG A 742 -12.24 -5.87 13.62
CA ARG A 742 -12.67 -5.83 15.01
C ARG A 742 -12.00 -6.93 15.81
N TRP A 743 -11.76 -6.66 17.10
CA TRP A 743 -11.32 -7.69 18.04
C TRP A 743 -12.29 -8.87 18.13
N ASP A 744 -13.58 -8.57 18.00
CA ASP A 744 -14.71 -9.49 18.17
C ASP A 744 -15.45 -9.80 16.85
N SER A 745 -14.75 -9.78 15.72
CA SER A 745 -15.33 -10.09 14.40
C SER A 745 -16.00 -11.47 14.37
N ILE A 746 -15.41 -12.43 15.02
CA ILE A 746 -16.03 -13.73 15.32
C ILE A 746 -16.10 -13.85 16.85
N LEU A 747 -17.29 -14.15 17.37
CA LEU A 747 -17.53 -14.27 18.79
C LEU A 747 -17.01 -15.63 19.34
N PRO A 748 -16.78 -15.78 20.67
CA PRO A 748 -16.27 -17.03 21.23
C PRO A 748 -17.13 -18.29 20.96
N ASN A 749 -18.41 -18.10 20.66
CA ASN A 749 -19.30 -19.20 20.25
C ASN A 749 -19.19 -19.57 18.76
N GLY A 750 -18.27 -18.94 18.02
CA GLY A 750 -18.05 -19.17 16.58
C GLY A 750 -19.02 -18.40 15.66
N SER A 751 -19.96 -17.63 16.20
CA SER A 751 -20.85 -16.81 15.37
C SER A 751 -20.16 -15.55 14.88
N ILE A 752 -20.44 -15.15 13.65
CA ILE A 752 -19.97 -13.89 13.07
C ILE A 752 -20.74 -12.75 13.76
N ARG A 753 -20.00 -11.73 14.21
CA ARG A 753 -20.65 -10.54 14.77
C ARG A 753 -21.54 -9.89 13.73
N ALA A 754 -22.80 -9.69 14.08
CA ALA A 754 -23.73 -8.97 13.23
C ALA A 754 -23.40 -7.46 13.15
N GLY A 755 -23.71 -6.87 12.03
CA GLY A 755 -23.52 -5.42 11.78
C GLY A 755 -22.65 -5.12 10.57
N GLU A 756 -22.71 -3.87 10.13
CA GLU A 756 -22.06 -3.42 8.88
C GLU A 756 -20.54 -3.29 8.95
N MET A 757 -19.99 -3.09 10.16
CA MET A 757 -18.54 -2.94 10.40
C MET A 757 -17.94 -4.27 10.81
N ASN A 758 -17.74 -5.18 9.85
CA ASN A 758 -17.13 -6.48 10.12
C ASN A 758 -16.45 -7.06 8.87
N SER A 759 -15.22 -6.60 8.61
CA SER A 759 -14.33 -7.17 7.61
C SER A 759 -13.37 -8.17 8.26
N LEU A 760 -13.13 -9.29 7.61
CA LEU A 760 -12.13 -10.25 8.05
C LEU A 760 -10.75 -10.02 7.41
N ASN A 761 -10.63 -9.03 6.53
CA ASN A 761 -9.38 -8.63 5.90
C ASN A 761 -9.18 -7.11 5.95
N HIS A 762 -8.59 -6.62 7.06
CA HIS A 762 -8.48 -5.21 7.40
C HIS A 762 -7.20 -4.95 8.19
N TYR A 763 -6.20 -4.30 7.61
CA TYR A 763 -4.83 -4.31 8.14
C TYR A 763 -4.57 -3.41 9.37
N ALA A 764 -5.48 -2.51 9.76
CA ALA A 764 -5.19 -1.48 10.77
C ALA A 764 -4.62 -2.02 12.09
N TYR A 765 -5.21 -3.08 12.68
CA TYR A 765 -4.67 -3.70 13.90
C TYR A 765 -3.35 -4.46 13.70
N GLY A 766 -2.94 -4.70 12.45
CA GLY A 766 -1.62 -5.20 12.10
C GLY A 766 -0.49 -4.18 12.28
N ALA A 767 -0.82 -2.91 12.54
CA ALA A 767 0.15 -1.83 12.79
C ALA A 767 1.17 -2.18 13.90
N VAL A 768 0.80 -3.02 14.86
CA VAL A 768 1.67 -3.50 15.95
C VAL A 768 2.88 -4.27 15.46
N VAL A 769 2.88 -4.82 14.25
CA VAL A 769 4.03 -5.58 13.71
C VAL A 769 5.27 -4.70 13.57
N SER A 770 5.14 -3.37 13.38
CA SER A 770 6.27 -2.44 13.44
C SER A 770 6.99 -2.50 14.79
N TRP A 771 6.24 -2.70 15.91
CA TRP A 771 6.84 -2.94 17.21
C TRP A 771 7.64 -4.25 17.24
N GLY A 772 7.17 -5.28 16.52
CA GLY A 772 7.93 -6.53 16.37
C GLY A 772 9.31 -6.29 15.74
N TYR A 773 9.38 -5.53 14.65
CA TYR A 773 10.67 -5.15 14.06
C TYR A 773 11.52 -4.32 15.01
N LYS A 774 10.93 -3.35 15.69
CA LYS A 774 11.66 -2.41 16.57
C LYS A 774 12.05 -3.00 17.92
N SER A 775 11.32 -4.01 18.42
CA SER A 775 11.52 -4.56 19.77
C SER A 775 11.81 -6.06 19.77
N ILE A 776 11.05 -6.92 19.10
CA ILE A 776 11.33 -8.36 19.11
C ILE A 776 12.70 -8.62 18.47
N ILE A 777 12.94 -8.15 17.23
CA ILE A 777 14.25 -8.27 16.60
C ILE A 777 15.14 -7.05 16.83
N GLY A 778 14.58 -5.93 17.27
CA GLY A 778 15.31 -4.75 17.73
C GLY A 778 15.93 -3.89 16.63
N ILE A 779 15.48 -3.99 15.37
CA ILE A 779 16.02 -3.19 14.27
C ILE A 779 15.39 -1.79 14.29
N ASN A 780 16.19 -0.79 14.66
CA ASN A 780 15.87 0.62 14.70
C ASN A 780 16.94 1.42 13.95
N GLN A 781 16.80 2.73 13.89
CA GLN A 781 17.86 3.62 13.41
C GLN A 781 18.15 4.73 14.40
N GLU A 782 19.30 5.34 14.32
CA GLU A 782 19.62 6.55 15.09
C GLU A 782 18.64 7.67 14.76
N GLU A 783 18.26 8.46 15.74
CA GLU A 783 17.27 9.54 15.58
C GLU A 783 17.72 10.60 14.54
N THR A 784 19.03 10.80 14.42
CA THR A 784 19.63 11.76 13.48
C THR A 784 19.93 11.18 12.10
N ALA A 785 19.69 9.89 11.90
CA ALA A 785 19.91 9.18 10.63
C ALA A 785 18.58 8.90 9.91
N SER A 786 18.69 8.59 8.60
CA SER A 786 17.58 8.13 7.77
C SER A 786 18.05 7.01 6.84
N GLY A 787 17.12 6.21 6.32
CA GLY A 787 17.41 5.10 5.40
C GLY A 787 18.16 3.93 6.06
N PHE A 788 18.28 3.89 7.36
CA PHE A 788 19.03 2.86 8.11
C PHE A 788 20.54 2.81 7.80
N LYS A 789 21.15 3.90 7.37
CA LYS A 789 22.61 3.94 7.18
C LYS A 789 23.36 3.71 8.49
N ARG A 790 22.82 4.22 9.59
CA ARG A 790 23.28 3.94 10.97
C ARG A 790 22.11 3.36 11.75
N ALA A 791 22.20 2.07 12.02
CA ALA A 791 21.18 1.34 12.74
C ALA A 791 21.45 1.28 14.24
N VAL A 792 20.38 1.09 15.01
CA VAL A 792 20.41 0.68 16.40
C VAL A 792 19.79 -0.70 16.49
N LEU A 793 20.56 -1.68 16.93
CA LEU A 793 20.11 -3.04 17.16
C LEU A 793 19.91 -3.25 18.67
N SER A 794 18.66 -3.27 19.10
CA SER A 794 18.30 -3.30 20.52
C SER A 794 17.14 -4.27 20.78
N PRO A 795 17.37 -5.59 20.62
CA PRO A 795 16.32 -6.59 20.87
C PRO A 795 15.87 -6.57 22.33
N VAL A 796 14.59 -6.74 22.54
CA VAL A 796 13.98 -6.84 23.88
C VAL A 796 13.63 -8.31 24.11
N PHE A 797 14.32 -8.96 25.02
CA PHE A 797 14.16 -10.39 25.28
C PHE A 797 12.91 -10.67 26.15
N ASP A 798 12.24 -11.76 25.82
CA ASP A 798 11.20 -12.36 26.66
C ASP A 798 11.36 -13.89 26.66
N GLU A 799 11.34 -14.49 27.85
CA GLU A 799 11.59 -15.92 28.05
C GLU A 799 10.54 -16.85 27.36
N ARG A 800 9.42 -16.28 26.94
CA ARG A 800 8.37 -16.99 26.16
C ARG A 800 8.73 -17.12 24.69
N LEU A 801 9.71 -16.30 24.19
CA LEU A 801 10.24 -16.33 22.82
C LEU A 801 11.73 -16.67 22.83
N LYS A 802 12.05 -17.94 23.13
CA LYS A 802 13.44 -18.38 23.33
C LYS A 802 14.31 -18.32 22.09
N LYS A 803 13.70 -18.41 20.90
CA LYS A 803 14.41 -18.35 19.63
C LYS A 803 13.67 -17.41 18.69
N VAL A 804 14.42 -16.47 18.13
CA VAL A 804 13.90 -15.45 17.23
C VAL A 804 14.89 -15.23 16.10
N TYR A 805 14.35 -15.02 14.92
CA TYR A 805 15.07 -14.51 13.75
C TYR A 805 14.24 -13.46 13.05
N GLY A 806 14.88 -12.41 12.55
CA GLY A 806 14.21 -11.46 11.67
C GLY A 806 15.20 -10.68 10.82
N GLU A 807 14.69 -10.13 9.74
CA GLU A 807 15.47 -9.37 8.78
C GLU A 807 14.66 -8.20 8.22
N TYR A 808 15.39 -7.18 7.81
CA TYR A 808 14.85 -6.04 7.07
C TYR A 808 15.86 -5.61 5.99
N ASP A 809 15.42 -5.64 4.73
CA ASP A 809 16.20 -5.22 3.57
C ASP A 809 16.00 -3.72 3.31
N SER A 810 16.82 -2.89 3.96
CA SER A 810 16.80 -1.44 3.83
C SER A 810 17.30 -0.98 2.45
N VAL A 811 17.21 0.33 2.20
CA VAL A 811 17.76 0.95 0.96
C VAL A 811 19.28 0.79 0.84
N TYR A 812 19.99 0.46 1.91
CA TYR A 812 21.43 0.16 1.91
C TYR A 812 21.73 -1.33 1.90
N GLY A 813 20.74 -2.20 2.07
CA GLY A 813 20.88 -3.65 2.13
C GLY A 813 20.29 -4.25 3.41
N LYS A 814 20.53 -5.55 3.60
CA LYS A 814 19.86 -6.38 4.58
C LYS A 814 20.48 -6.28 5.96
N TYR A 815 19.71 -5.85 6.95
CA TYR A 815 19.93 -6.11 8.37
C TYR A 815 19.28 -7.43 8.77
N ALA A 816 19.95 -8.22 9.61
CA ALA A 816 19.34 -9.38 10.25
C ALA A 816 19.73 -9.44 11.72
N VAL A 817 18.82 -9.93 12.55
CA VAL A 817 19.03 -10.21 13.96
C VAL A 817 18.42 -11.56 14.29
N GLY A 818 19.23 -12.50 14.74
CA GLY A 818 18.80 -13.79 15.26
C GLY A 818 19.33 -14.01 16.67
N TYR A 819 18.53 -14.53 17.59
CA TYR A 819 19.00 -14.85 18.93
C TYR A 819 18.38 -16.13 19.50
N GLU A 820 19.11 -16.72 20.44
CA GLU A 820 18.64 -17.87 21.21
C GLU A 820 18.98 -17.65 22.68
N ILE A 821 17.96 -17.72 23.56
CA ILE A 821 18.07 -17.43 24.99
C ILE A 821 18.29 -18.76 25.75
N GLY A 822 19.47 -18.92 26.35
CA GLY A 822 19.80 -20.00 27.26
C GLY A 822 19.65 -19.61 28.74
N GLU A 823 19.96 -20.53 29.64
CA GLU A 823 19.82 -20.31 31.09
C GLU A 823 20.80 -19.24 31.61
N ALA A 824 22.07 -19.33 31.26
CA ALA A 824 23.14 -18.43 31.72
C ALA A 824 23.55 -17.39 30.67
N GLU A 825 23.41 -17.71 29.42
CA GLU A 825 23.90 -16.94 28.29
C GLU A 825 22.87 -16.88 27.17
N ALA A 826 22.98 -15.89 26.30
CA ALA A 826 22.25 -15.83 25.05
C ALA A 826 23.22 -15.64 23.88
N SER A 827 22.95 -16.34 22.78
CA SER A 827 23.68 -16.21 21.53
C SER A 827 22.93 -15.28 20.59
N VAL A 828 23.59 -14.26 20.06
CA VAL A 828 23.01 -13.31 19.10
C VAL A 828 23.85 -13.29 17.84
N LYS A 829 23.22 -13.43 16.70
CA LYS A 829 23.83 -13.26 15.37
C LYS A 829 23.21 -12.04 14.71
N ILE A 830 24.05 -11.16 14.19
CA ILE A 830 23.60 -9.97 13.47
C ILE A 830 24.26 -9.91 12.10
N ALA A 831 23.52 -9.36 11.13
CA ALA A 831 24.08 -8.95 9.84
C ALA A 831 23.86 -7.44 9.68
N VAL A 832 24.92 -6.76 9.25
CA VAL A 832 24.93 -5.31 8.97
C VAL A 832 25.29 -5.12 7.50
N PRO A 833 24.54 -4.30 6.72
CA PRO A 833 24.84 -4.07 5.31
C PRO A 833 26.24 -3.48 5.08
N TYR A 834 26.80 -3.73 3.91
CA TYR A 834 28.18 -3.42 3.53
C TYR A 834 28.61 -1.96 3.79
N LEU A 835 27.74 -0.99 3.49
CA LEU A 835 28.01 0.45 3.66
C LEU A 835 27.58 1.01 5.02
N CYS A 836 27.17 0.16 5.97
CA CYS A 836 26.46 0.57 7.17
C CYS A 836 27.23 0.27 8.45
N GLU A 837 26.81 0.96 9.51
CA GLU A 837 27.18 0.69 10.88
C GLU A 837 25.93 0.44 11.71
N ALA A 838 26.07 -0.41 12.73
CA ALA A 838 25.00 -0.68 13.68
C ALA A 838 25.53 -0.64 15.11
N LYS A 839 24.86 0.11 15.97
CA LYS A 839 25.12 0.08 17.41
C LYS A 839 24.23 -0.95 18.06
N PHE A 840 24.82 -2.05 18.54
CA PHE A 840 24.11 -3.07 19.28
C PHE A 840 24.05 -2.71 20.77
N TYR A 841 22.89 -2.88 21.38
CA TYR A 841 22.67 -2.77 22.82
C TYR A 841 22.26 -4.12 23.38
N ALA A 842 22.93 -4.58 24.42
CA ALA A 842 22.54 -5.76 25.16
C ALA A 842 21.15 -5.56 25.78
N PRO A 843 20.25 -6.55 25.71
CA PRO A 843 18.96 -6.49 26.37
C PRO A 843 19.08 -6.27 27.88
N GLN A 844 18.02 -5.75 28.49
CA GLN A 844 17.96 -5.61 29.95
C GLN A 844 18.24 -6.92 30.66
N GLY A 845 19.09 -6.88 31.70
CA GLY A 845 19.54 -8.08 32.44
C GLY A 845 20.67 -8.86 31.78
N TYR A 846 21.26 -8.32 30.69
CA TYR A 846 22.41 -8.92 29.99
C TYR A 846 23.53 -7.93 29.77
N LYS A 847 24.75 -8.47 29.62
CA LYS A 847 25.94 -7.76 29.18
C LYS A 847 26.68 -8.54 28.10
N ILE A 848 27.43 -7.85 27.27
CA ILE A 848 28.21 -8.48 26.21
C ILE A 848 29.41 -9.22 26.87
N LYS A 849 29.50 -10.53 26.65
CA LYS A 849 30.60 -11.37 27.13
C LYS A 849 31.72 -11.49 26.07
N SER A 850 31.35 -11.68 24.82
CA SER A 850 32.26 -11.71 23.68
C SER A 850 31.56 -11.29 22.40
N ALA A 851 32.35 -10.85 21.42
CA ALA A 851 31.89 -10.59 20.08
C ALA A 851 32.94 -11.08 19.08
N ASP A 852 32.53 -11.83 18.05
CA ASP A 852 33.38 -12.42 17.01
C ASP A 852 34.57 -13.21 17.64
N ASP A 853 34.27 -14.05 18.64
CA ASP A 853 35.19 -14.85 19.45
C ASP A 853 36.21 -14.06 20.29
N ALA A 854 36.19 -12.71 20.24
CA ALA A 854 37.03 -11.88 21.09
C ALA A 854 36.27 -11.55 22.40
N PRO A 855 36.90 -11.71 23.60
CA PRO A 855 36.30 -11.34 24.85
C PRO A 855 36.04 -9.82 24.91
N ALA A 856 34.86 -9.42 25.37
CA ALA A 856 34.53 -8.01 25.62
C ALA A 856 35.13 -7.53 26.94
N GLU A 857 35.40 -6.23 27.05
CA GLU A 857 35.75 -5.59 28.34
C GLU A 857 34.67 -5.82 29.39
N GLN A 858 35.01 -5.72 30.68
CA GLN A 858 34.06 -5.98 31.76
C GLN A 858 32.87 -4.97 31.70
N ASN A 859 31.65 -5.50 31.81
CA ASN A 859 30.39 -4.74 31.93
C ASN A 859 29.97 -3.90 30.70
N ILE A 860 30.43 -4.24 29.51
CA ILE A 860 29.96 -3.56 28.26
C ILE A 860 28.51 -3.93 27.95
N LYS A 861 27.68 -2.92 27.74
CA LYS A 861 26.25 -3.04 27.36
C LYS A 861 25.98 -2.61 25.91
N SER A 862 26.96 -2.02 25.22
CA SER A 862 26.78 -1.66 23.80
C SER A 862 28.09 -1.73 23.04
N MET A 863 28.01 -2.05 21.76
CA MET A 863 29.15 -2.14 20.86
C MET A 863 28.72 -1.70 19.45
N ILE A 864 29.63 -1.07 18.70
CA ILE A 864 29.41 -0.70 17.30
C ILE A 864 29.97 -1.81 16.40
N PHE A 865 29.14 -2.25 15.45
CA PHE A 865 29.48 -3.21 14.42
C PHE A 865 29.42 -2.54 13.05
N LYS A 866 30.44 -2.77 12.23
CA LYS A 866 30.46 -2.36 10.83
C LYS A 866 29.90 -3.47 9.94
N GLY A 867 29.68 -3.18 8.66
CA GLY A 867 29.15 -4.14 7.70
C GLY A 867 29.77 -5.55 7.81
N GLY A 868 28.93 -6.56 7.75
CA GLY A 868 29.33 -7.97 7.90
C GLY A 868 28.36 -8.76 8.79
N GLU A 869 28.72 -10.04 8.96
CA GLU A 869 28.03 -10.93 9.90
C GLU A 869 28.84 -10.98 11.20
N HIS A 870 28.18 -10.87 12.33
CA HIS A 870 28.80 -10.85 13.65
C HIS A 870 28.09 -11.79 14.61
N HIS A 871 28.87 -12.39 15.53
CA HIS A 871 28.33 -13.28 16.56
C HIS A 871 28.65 -12.73 17.94
N ILE A 872 27.62 -12.54 18.77
CA ILE A 872 27.70 -11.92 20.10
C ILE A 872 27.22 -12.93 21.14
N ILE A 873 28.00 -13.15 22.17
CA ILE A 873 27.58 -13.91 23.36
C ILE A 873 27.29 -12.92 24.47
N LEU A 874 26.07 -13.04 25.00
CA LEU A 874 25.61 -12.24 26.13
C LEU A 874 25.61 -13.10 27.40
N ALA A 875 26.14 -12.55 28.49
CA ALA A 875 26.03 -13.16 29.82
C ALA A 875 24.88 -12.54 30.59
N ARG A 876 24.06 -13.36 31.23
CA ARG A 876 23.00 -12.89 32.13
C ARG A 876 23.63 -12.22 33.35
N GLU A 877 23.15 -11.04 33.71
CA GLU A 877 23.57 -10.38 34.97
C GLU A 877 23.00 -11.19 36.14
N LYS A 878 23.81 -11.40 37.18
CA LYS A 878 23.29 -11.97 38.46
C LYS A 878 22.56 -10.87 39.17
N ASP A 879 21.34 -11.16 39.63
CA ASP A 879 20.55 -10.25 40.43
C ASP A 879 21.28 -9.81 41.68
#